data_39624d132b4c22d7fb7fabca22ee3dd2
#
_entry.id   39624d132b4c22d7fb7fabca22ee3dd2
#
_cell.length_a   1.000
_cell.length_b   1.000
_cell.length_c   1.000
_cell.angle_alpha   90.00
_cell.angle_beta   90.00
_cell.angle_gamma   90.00
#
_symmetry.space_group_name_H-M   'P 1'
#
loop_
_entity.id
_entity.type
_entity.pdbx_description
1 polymer ?
#
loop_
_entity_poly.entity_id
_entity_poly.type
_entity_poly.pdbx_seq_one_letter_code
_entity_poly.pdbx_strand_id
1 'polypeptide(L)'
;MSSSTVKKSATQPKWHQPEANNLPPVLKLYNSLTRNKDEFIPNSPNQITWYCCGPTVYDHSHMGHARNYVSTDINRRILQDYFGYNVKFVQNVTDIDDKIIIAARQQYLFEEKFANVYKQLNADLTKETKLAFEFYLQKNLPAFTGNISEFGSWAQSVNVQEVAVVNPKFPMYIKAAVKAYNAIHSESSDLPNFMSSVQEVVMPYLDKQLGSTVNDPLIFKKLPSFWENKFDEDMGKLNVLPPDVTTRVSEYIPEIIEFVETIIKNGFAYPTSDGSVYFDTVKFDNDSNHVYAKLQPWNKGDLSLINDGEGSLTTGQDSKKNAADFALWKASKPGEPSWSSAWGEGRPGWHIECSVMASDILGSNIDIHSGGVDLCFPHHDNELAQSEACFDNKQWINYFLHSGHLHIQGQKMSKSLKNFITIEEALKDYSSRQLRLVFAMSSWERPLDFKESLLKEVKAFESTLSKFFTIVRALNNDYKHEIAGGRYPVKKLTLADKTLSGDLVVAQNEAHEAFCDNLSTPQVLRIVQELISKSNNYIQVCSSGENELRIEIILSVTKWIVKILDILGFEARADRLGWLDSSEEGTSSFNKEDTLMPYIKALSQFRDSVRNSAINKEDISKVLSASDKIRSELIDLGVSLDDRPNGSALIKFLNAQELADLKEQQRLKEAQLKEKEEKKKQQALANAKKEEERLAKMKLDPKDLFQDKSLYSEWDESGIPTKDAKGEEVTKSMKKKLVKQYQQQEKLYQQYLELQK
;
A
#
# COMPACT_ATOMS: atom_id res chain seq x y z
N MET A 1 -56.11 -4.40 -75.78
CA MET A 1 -56.36 -4.19 -74.31
C MET A 1 -55.16 -4.70 -73.56
N SER A 2 -54.22 -3.87 -73.17
CA SER A 2 -53.04 -4.25 -72.42
C SER A 2 -53.36 -4.08 -70.91
N SER A 3 -53.44 -5.19 -70.23
CA SER A 3 -53.59 -5.17 -68.74
C SER A 3 -52.32 -4.76 -68.07
N SER A 4 -52.23 -3.54 -67.62
CA SER A 4 -51.16 -3.05 -66.76
C SER A 4 -51.29 -3.70 -65.37
N THR A 5 -50.47 -4.70 -65.08
CA THR A 5 -50.27 -5.21 -63.71
C THR A 5 -49.60 -4.13 -62.87
N VAL A 6 -50.37 -3.50 -62.01
CA VAL A 6 -49.89 -2.59 -60.95
C VAL A 6 -49.07 -3.46 -59.96
N LYS A 7 -47.77 -3.29 -60.02
CA LYS A 7 -46.85 -3.85 -58.98
C LYS A 7 -47.27 -3.23 -57.62
N LYS A 8 -47.87 -4.04 -56.72
CA LYS A 8 -48.05 -3.64 -55.35
C LYS A 8 -46.70 -3.23 -54.78
N SER A 9 -46.55 -1.98 -54.38
CA SER A 9 -45.33 -1.52 -53.69
C SER A 9 -45.21 -2.37 -52.39
N ALA A 10 -44.11 -3.09 -52.24
CA ALA A 10 -43.82 -3.80 -51.02
C ALA A 10 -43.67 -2.79 -49.87
N THR A 11 -44.57 -2.77 -48.94
CA THR A 11 -44.50 -1.95 -47.73
C THR A 11 -43.59 -2.68 -46.72
N GLN A 12 -42.68 -1.92 -46.06
CA GLN A 12 -41.78 -2.41 -45.01
C GLN A 12 -42.63 -3.08 -43.90
N PRO A 13 -42.27 -4.29 -43.45
CA PRO A 13 -42.93 -4.94 -42.31
C PRO A 13 -42.90 -4.06 -41.08
N LYS A 14 -43.92 -4.17 -40.23
CA LYS A 14 -43.97 -3.42 -38.98
C LYS A 14 -42.83 -3.91 -38.04
N TRP A 15 -41.98 -3.00 -37.62
CA TRP A 15 -40.95 -3.24 -36.61
C TRP A 15 -41.49 -2.86 -35.22
N HIS A 16 -41.16 -3.65 -34.20
CA HIS A 16 -41.47 -3.39 -32.81
C HIS A 16 -40.26 -2.92 -32.08
N GLN A 17 -40.30 -1.73 -31.51
CA GLN A 17 -39.23 -1.20 -30.69
C GLN A 17 -39.12 -2.01 -29.39
N PRO A 18 -37.89 -2.46 -29.00
CA PRO A 18 -37.72 -3.11 -27.69
C PRO A 18 -38.08 -2.15 -26.55
N GLU A 19 -38.70 -2.69 -25.51
CA GLU A 19 -38.93 -1.95 -24.28
C GLU A 19 -37.76 -2.18 -23.34
N ALA A 20 -37.23 -1.09 -22.74
CA ALA A 20 -36.18 -1.17 -21.73
C ALA A 20 -36.82 -1.65 -20.42
N ASN A 21 -36.42 -2.86 -19.97
CA ASN A 21 -36.98 -3.45 -18.77
C ASN A 21 -36.43 -2.86 -17.45
N ASN A 22 -35.20 -2.26 -17.51
CA ASN A 22 -34.54 -1.64 -16.36
C ASN A 22 -33.85 -0.34 -16.78
N LEU A 23 -33.91 0.67 -15.92
CA LEU A 23 -33.08 1.86 -16.05
C LEU A 23 -31.63 1.50 -15.66
N PRO A 24 -30.62 2.01 -16.41
CA PRO A 24 -29.23 1.80 -15.99
C PRO A 24 -28.97 2.44 -14.63
N PRO A 25 -28.06 1.87 -13.81
CA PRO A 25 -27.67 2.50 -12.56
C PRO A 25 -27.06 3.88 -12.82
N VAL A 26 -27.41 4.85 -11.96
CA VAL A 26 -26.87 6.21 -12.02
C VAL A 26 -25.63 6.33 -11.11
N LEU A 27 -24.66 7.11 -11.55
CA LEU A 27 -23.47 7.39 -10.76
C LEU A 27 -23.85 8.19 -9.51
N LYS A 28 -23.44 7.70 -8.35
CA LYS A 28 -23.57 8.38 -7.05
C LYS A 28 -22.20 8.54 -6.43
N LEU A 29 -21.93 9.71 -5.85
CA LEU A 29 -20.70 10.02 -5.15
C LEU A 29 -21.01 10.37 -3.69
N TYR A 30 -20.18 9.89 -2.77
CA TYR A 30 -20.24 10.33 -1.39
C TYR A 30 -19.84 11.79 -1.30
N ASN A 31 -20.80 12.64 -0.92
CA ASN A 31 -20.61 14.08 -0.81
C ASN A 31 -20.48 14.47 0.67
N SER A 32 -19.37 15.06 1.05
CA SER A 32 -19.14 15.48 2.44
C SER A 32 -20.09 16.60 2.90
N LEU A 33 -20.66 17.39 1.97
CA LEU A 33 -21.67 18.41 2.30
C LEU A 33 -22.96 17.80 2.84
N THR A 34 -23.39 16.69 2.26
CA THR A 34 -24.64 16.01 2.64
C THR A 34 -24.39 14.80 3.52
N ARG A 35 -23.13 14.28 3.54
CA ARG A 35 -22.72 13.03 4.18
C ARG A 35 -23.47 11.80 3.66
N ASN A 36 -23.96 11.88 2.44
CA ASN A 36 -24.68 10.83 1.73
C ASN A 36 -24.04 10.57 0.35
N LYS A 37 -24.44 9.48 -0.27
CA LYS A 37 -24.16 9.22 -1.67
C LYS A 37 -25.23 9.89 -2.53
N ASP A 38 -24.87 11.02 -3.10
CA ASP A 38 -25.77 11.81 -3.96
C ASP A 38 -25.59 11.42 -5.42
N GLU A 39 -26.64 11.50 -6.22
CA GLU A 39 -26.54 11.36 -7.67
C GLU A 39 -25.62 12.44 -8.22
N PHE A 40 -24.64 12.02 -9.04
CA PHE A 40 -23.67 12.95 -9.63
C PHE A 40 -24.23 13.58 -10.89
N ILE A 41 -24.44 14.88 -10.83
CA ILE A 41 -24.94 15.69 -11.94
C ILE A 41 -23.92 16.83 -12.17
N PRO A 42 -23.09 16.78 -13.24
CA PRO A 42 -22.16 17.86 -13.53
C PRO A 42 -22.87 19.10 -14.08
N ASN A 43 -22.27 20.28 -13.89
CA ASN A 43 -22.78 21.56 -14.38
C ASN A 43 -22.94 21.59 -15.92
N SER A 44 -22.07 20.90 -16.61
CA SER A 44 -22.09 20.79 -18.08
C SER A 44 -22.12 19.33 -18.50
N PRO A 45 -22.96 18.94 -19.46
CA PRO A 45 -22.98 17.57 -19.96
C PRO A 45 -21.57 17.13 -20.41
N ASN A 46 -21.12 15.96 -19.96
CA ASN A 46 -19.84 15.36 -20.30
C ASN A 46 -18.58 16.15 -19.89
N GLN A 47 -18.71 17.23 -19.12
CA GLN A 47 -17.57 17.98 -18.57
C GLN A 47 -17.66 18.02 -17.05
N ILE A 48 -16.51 17.89 -16.39
CA ILE A 48 -16.37 18.00 -14.95
C ILE A 48 -15.28 19.01 -14.64
N THR A 49 -15.61 19.99 -13.82
CA THR A 49 -14.64 20.91 -13.21
C THR A 49 -14.24 20.35 -11.85
N TRP A 50 -12.94 20.11 -11.65
CA TRP A 50 -12.44 19.50 -10.42
C TRP A 50 -11.23 20.24 -9.87
N TYR A 51 -11.36 20.78 -8.66
CA TYR A 51 -10.26 21.36 -7.91
C TYR A 51 -9.80 20.40 -6.81
N CYS A 52 -8.50 20.24 -6.66
CA CYS A 52 -7.90 19.40 -5.62
C CYS A 52 -6.88 20.21 -4.83
N CYS A 53 -7.03 20.28 -3.50
CA CYS A 53 -6.01 20.86 -2.67
C CYS A 53 -4.70 20.07 -2.78
N GLY A 54 -3.63 20.78 -3.17
CA GLY A 54 -2.32 20.24 -3.37
C GLY A 54 -1.44 20.25 -2.13
N PRO A 55 -0.15 19.94 -2.25
CA PRO A 55 0.77 19.87 -1.13
C PRO A 55 1.25 21.25 -0.67
N THR A 56 1.53 21.36 0.63
CA THR A 56 2.41 22.41 1.16
C THR A 56 3.85 21.91 1.07
N VAL A 57 4.66 22.56 0.25
CA VAL A 57 5.97 22.06 -0.20
C VAL A 57 7.12 22.58 0.68
N TYR A 58 7.36 21.91 1.80
CA TYR A 58 8.46 22.27 2.72
C TYR A 58 9.26 21.06 3.23
N ASP A 59 8.82 19.84 2.94
CA ASP A 59 9.42 18.59 3.44
C ASP A 59 8.96 17.40 2.59
N HIS A 60 9.58 16.22 2.78
CA HIS A 60 9.29 14.98 2.09
C HIS A 60 7.81 14.65 2.02
N SER A 61 7.40 14.07 0.87
CA SER A 61 6.08 13.47 0.71
C SER A 61 6.02 12.15 1.47
N HIS A 62 4.87 11.87 2.09
CA HIS A 62 4.66 10.69 2.90
C HIS A 62 3.45 9.88 2.43
N MET A 63 3.28 8.67 2.98
CA MET A 63 2.22 7.74 2.59
C MET A 63 0.79 8.32 2.79
N GLY A 64 0.60 9.32 3.67
CA GLY A 64 -0.67 10.07 3.78
C GLY A 64 -0.98 10.88 2.51
N HIS A 65 0.04 11.55 1.94
CA HIS A 65 -0.08 12.22 0.65
C HIS A 65 -0.36 11.18 -0.46
N ALA A 66 0.37 10.05 -0.48
CA ALA A 66 0.12 8.97 -1.43
C ALA A 66 -1.32 8.47 -1.35
N ARG A 67 -1.88 8.29 -0.14
CA ARG A 67 -3.28 7.91 0.07
C ARG A 67 -4.25 8.87 -0.59
N ASN A 68 -4.06 10.17 -0.38
CA ASN A 68 -4.93 11.20 -0.95
C ASN A 68 -4.81 11.24 -2.47
N TYR A 69 -3.60 11.44 -3.00
CA TYR A 69 -3.42 11.70 -4.44
C TYR A 69 -3.61 10.47 -5.31
N VAL A 70 -3.19 9.28 -4.87
CA VAL A 70 -3.46 8.03 -5.62
C VAL A 70 -4.96 7.70 -5.63
N SER A 71 -5.68 7.92 -4.52
CA SER A 71 -7.14 7.71 -4.50
C SER A 71 -7.88 8.70 -5.39
N THR A 72 -7.46 9.96 -5.37
CA THR A 72 -8.01 11.02 -6.25
C THR A 72 -7.71 10.70 -7.73
N ASP A 73 -6.50 10.24 -8.06
CA ASP A 73 -6.13 9.82 -9.40
C ASP A 73 -6.97 8.63 -9.90
N ILE A 74 -7.17 7.62 -9.06
CA ILE A 74 -8.03 6.47 -9.39
C ILE A 74 -9.46 6.95 -9.68
N ASN A 75 -10.01 7.80 -8.85
CA ASN A 75 -11.36 8.35 -9.03
C ASN A 75 -11.44 9.20 -10.32
N ARG A 76 -10.43 10.05 -10.58
CA ARG A 76 -10.30 10.83 -11.82
C ARG A 76 -10.28 9.92 -13.04
N ARG A 77 -9.44 8.88 -13.05
CA ARG A 77 -9.36 7.92 -14.16
C ARG A 77 -10.69 7.19 -14.39
N ILE A 78 -11.39 6.78 -13.34
CA ILE A 78 -12.70 6.13 -13.50
C ILE A 78 -13.69 7.10 -14.16
N LEU A 79 -13.73 8.36 -13.73
CA LEU A 79 -14.62 9.35 -14.36
C LEU A 79 -14.23 9.63 -15.82
N GLN A 80 -12.93 9.71 -16.15
CA GLN A 80 -12.44 9.95 -17.49
C GLN A 80 -12.54 8.72 -18.41
N ASP A 81 -11.94 7.60 -17.98
CA ASP A 81 -11.66 6.46 -18.86
C ASP A 81 -12.77 5.40 -18.85
N TYR A 82 -13.58 5.35 -17.78
CA TYR A 82 -14.72 4.44 -17.69
C TYR A 82 -16.04 5.13 -18.04
N PHE A 83 -16.35 6.28 -17.41
CA PHE A 83 -17.59 7.02 -17.67
C PHE A 83 -17.48 7.96 -18.89
N GLY A 84 -16.29 8.30 -19.34
CA GLY A 84 -16.06 9.11 -20.52
C GLY A 84 -16.25 10.61 -20.32
N TYR A 85 -16.17 11.10 -19.07
CA TYR A 85 -16.22 12.53 -18.80
C TYR A 85 -14.92 13.23 -19.22
N ASN A 86 -15.03 14.45 -19.76
CA ASN A 86 -13.90 15.34 -19.92
C ASN A 86 -13.67 16.10 -18.60
N VAL A 87 -12.65 15.68 -17.82
CA VAL A 87 -12.35 16.27 -16.52
C VAL A 87 -11.28 17.34 -16.68
N LYS A 88 -11.60 18.59 -16.33
CA LYS A 88 -10.62 19.67 -16.15
C LYS A 88 -10.15 19.66 -14.69
N PHE A 89 -8.99 19.04 -14.45
CA PHE A 89 -8.44 18.84 -13.11
C PHE A 89 -7.40 19.90 -12.78
N VAL A 90 -7.68 20.71 -11.76
CA VAL A 90 -6.80 21.79 -11.28
C VAL A 90 -6.29 21.42 -9.89
N GLN A 91 -4.98 21.59 -9.67
CA GLN A 91 -4.35 21.36 -8.37
C GLN A 91 -3.44 22.51 -8.03
N ASN A 92 -3.48 22.98 -6.79
CA ASN A 92 -2.53 24.00 -6.34
C ASN A 92 -1.25 23.36 -5.77
N VAL A 93 -0.25 24.23 -5.63
CA VAL A 93 0.91 24.02 -4.79
C VAL A 93 0.97 25.21 -3.83
N THR A 94 0.91 24.94 -2.53
CA THR A 94 1.11 25.97 -1.51
C THR A 94 2.61 26.17 -1.33
N ASP A 95 3.12 27.23 -1.95
CA ASP A 95 4.53 27.65 -1.92
C ASP A 95 4.79 28.85 -1.01
N ILE A 96 3.74 29.40 -0.37
CA ILE A 96 3.79 30.44 0.65
C ILE A 96 2.95 29.99 1.85
N ASP A 97 3.58 29.68 2.97
CA ASP A 97 2.94 29.28 4.23
C ASP A 97 3.90 29.51 5.40
N ASP A 98 3.38 29.66 6.60
CA ASP A 98 4.20 29.86 7.81
C ASP A 98 5.27 28.79 7.98
N LYS A 99 4.95 27.51 7.68
CA LYS A 99 5.88 26.37 7.78
C LYS A 99 7.00 26.48 6.75
N ILE A 100 6.66 26.92 5.53
CA ILE A 100 7.65 27.15 4.45
C ILE A 100 8.58 28.30 4.84
N ILE A 101 8.03 29.43 5.32
CA ILE A 101 8.80 30.59 5.71
C ILE A 101 9.80 30.25 6.81
N ILE A 102 9.33 29.56 7.86
CA ILE A 102 10.19 29.13 8.97
C ILE A 102 11.24 28.14 8.49
N ALA A 103 10.86 27.13 7.71
CA ALA A 103 11.80 26.12 7.22
C ALA A 103 12.88 26.72 6.30
N ALA A 104 12.49 27.63 5.38
CA ALA A 104 13.42 28.32 4.48
C ALA A 104 14.43 29.18 5.26
N ARG A 105 13.96 29.99 6.24
CA ARG A 105 14.83 30.78 7.10
C ARG A 105 15.78 29.91 7.90
N GLN A 106 15.26 28.87 8.53
CA GLN A 106 16.04 27.95 9.37
C GLN A 106 17.11 27.24 8.55
N GLN A 107 16.78 26.75 7.37
CA GLN A 107 17.76 26.11 6.51
C GLN A 107 18.83 27.08 6.02
N TYR A 108 18.43 28.26 5.55
CA TYR A 108 19.37 29.32 5.12
C TYR A 108 20.31 29.73 6.24
N LEU A 109 19.79 30.00 7.42
CA LEU A 109 20.59 30.43 8.59
C LEU A 109 21.54 29.31 9.03
N PHE A 110 21.07 28.07 9.02
CA PHE A 110 21.93 26.92 9.34
C PHE A 110 23.07 26.75 8.33
N GLU A 111 22.78 26.82 7.04
CA GLU A 111 23.77 26.69 5.98
C GLU A 111 24.79 27.86 6.01
N GLU A 112 24.29 29.12 5.97
CA GLU A 112 25.12 30.30 5.75
C GLU A 112 25.75 30.89 7.04
N LYS A 113 25.08 30.77 8.18
CA LYS A 113 25.53 31.35 9.43
C LYS A 113 26.13 30.35 10.42
N PHE A 114 25.97 29.04 10.15
CA PHE A 114 26.49 27.99 11.01
C PHE A 114 27.37 27.00 10.26
N ALA A 115 26.86 26.20 9.35
CA ALA A 115 27.62 25.14 8.68
C ALA A 115 28.75 25.70 7.79
N ASN A 116 28.53 26.81 7.07
CA ASN A 116 29.55 27.45 6.25
C ASN A 116 30.59 28.24 7.06
N VAL A 117 30.27 28.66 8.29
CA VAL A 117 31.19 29.39 9.19
C VAL A 117 32.18 28.42 9.84
N TYR A 118 31.72 27.28 10.32
CA TYR A 118 32.55 26.33 11.03
C TYR A 118 33.07 25.24 10.08
N LYS A 119 34.38 25.30 9.76
CA LYS A 119 35.02 24.32 8.86
C LYS A 119 35.68 23.14 9.58
N GLN A 120 35.69 23.16 10.91
CA GLN A 120 36.21 22.10 11.78
C GLN A 120 35.53 22.15 13.14
N LEU A 121 35.53 21.00 13.83
CA LEU A 121 35.09 20.94 15.22
C LEU A 121 36.05 21.74 16.10
N ASN A 122 35.55 22.77 16.77
CA ASN A 122 36.30 23.64 17.68
C ASN A 122 35.44 24.02 18.89
N ALA A 123 36.06 24.70 19.85
CA ALA A 123 35.42 25.12 21.09
C ALA A 123 34.25 26.09 20.86
N ASP A 124 34.35 26.98 19.87
CA ASP A 124 33.32 27.98 19.56
C ASP A 124 32.06 27.29 18.98
N LEU A 125 32.23 26.36 18.01
CA LEU A 125 31.14 25.57 17.49
C LEU A 125 30.43 24.77 18.61
N THR A 126 31.22 24.13 19.48
CA THR A 126 30.67 23.36 20.60
C THR A 126 29.91 24.26 21.58
N LYS A 127 30.43 25.46 21.84
CA LYS A 127 29.79 26.45 22.73
C LYS A 127 28.45 26.93 22.14
N GLU A 128 28.43 27.31 20.87
CA GLU A 128 27.21 27.77 20.20
C GLU A 128 26.16 26.64 20.12
N THR A 129 26.59 25.42 19.82
CA THR A 129 25.71 24.25 19.81
C THR A 129 25.12 23.97 21.19
N LYS A 130 25.88 24.15 22.28
CA LYS A 130 25.36 24.00 23.66
C LYS A 130 24.29 25.05 23.99
N LEU A 131 24.49 26.29 23.60
CA LEU A 131 23.48 27.34 23.77
C LEU A 131 22.17 27.01 23.02
N ALA A 132 22.30 26.54 21.79
CA ALA A 132 21.16 26.11 21.00
C ALA A 132 20.47 24.88 21.63
N PHE A 133 21.23 23.96 22.20
CA PHE A 133 20.70 22.79 22.89
C PHE A 133 19.92 23.20 24.16
N GLU A 134 20.45 24.08 24.98
CA GLU A 134 19.75 24.64 26.16
C GLU A 134 18.42 25.28 25.76
N PHE A 135 18.45 26.13 24.75
CA PHE A 135 17.24 26.76 24.21
C PHE A 135 16.21 25.69 23.75
N TYR A 136 16.67 24.65 23.05
CA TYR A 136 15.81 23.58 22.58
C TYR A 136 15.16 22.80 23.72
N LEU A 137 15.94 22.47 24.77
CA LEU A 137 15.44 21.78 25.96
C LEU A 137 14.37 22.61 26.68
N GLN A 138 14.64 23.88 26.94
CA GLN A 138 13.70 24.78 27.60
C GLN A 138 12.38 24.90 26.85
N LYS A 139 12.43 24.96 25.52
CA LYS A 139 11.24 25.13 24.67
C LYS A 139 10.44 23.83 24.52
N ASN A 140 11.10 22.72 24.28
CA ASN A 140 10.44 21.49 23.81
C ASN A 140 10.38 20.37 24.87
N LEU A 141 11.25 20.42 25.87
CA LEU A 141 11.37 19.43 26.94
C LEU A 141 11.41 20.09 28.34
N PRO A 142 10.41 20.93 28.67
CA PRO A 142 10.42 21.71 29.92
C PRO A 142 10.39 20.87 31.19
N ALA A 143 10.09 19.58 31.09
CA ALA A 143 10.18 18.62 32.20
C ALA A 143 11.63 18.34 32.63
N PHE A 144 12.61 18.64 31.78
CA PHE A 144 14.02 18.56 32.13
C PHE A 144 14.50 19.90 32.71
N THR A 145 14.88 19.89 33.99
CA THR A 145 15.35 21.10 34.73
C THR A 145 16.81 20.97 35.18
N GLY A 146 17.50 19.90 34.80
CA GLY A 146 18.91 19.64 35.17
C GLY A 146 19.94 20.33 34.27
N ASN A 147 21.22 20.11 34.55
CA ASN A 147 22.31 20.57 33.71
C ASN A 147 22.43 19.68 32.43
N ILE A 148 23.00 20.23 31.34
CA ILE A 148 23.20 19.51 30.08
C ILE A 148 23.87 18.15 30.31
N SER A 149 24.86 18.06 31.20
CA SER A 149 25.59 16.82 31.51
C SER A 149 24.69 15.71 32.07
N GLU A 150 23.56 16.04 32.68
CA GLU A 150 22.60 15.11 33.28
C GLU A 150 21.54 14.66 32.26
N PHE A 151 21.45 15.32 31.12
CA PHE A 151 20.41 15.05 30.13
C PHE A 151 20.41 13.59 29.65
N GLY A 152 21.61 13.02 29.41
CA GLY A 152 21.71 11.62 28.93
C GLY A 152 21.07 10.61 29.88
N SER A 153 21.31 10.77 31.19
CA SER A 153 20.72 9.90 32.22
C SER A 153 19.21 10.14 32.35
N TRP A 154 18.78 11.41 32.32
CA TRP A 154 17.37 11.75 32.35
C TRP A 154 16.62 11.18 31.13
N ALA A 155 17.15 11.33 29.92
CA ALA A 155 16.53 10.82 28.70
C ALA A 155 16.33 9.31 28.69
N GLN A 156 17.25 8.54 29.34
CA GLN A 156 17.13 7.10 29.51
C GLN A 156 16.10 6.71 30.56
N SER A 157 15.84 7.58 31.54
CA SER A 157 14.87 7.30 32.63
C SER A 157 13.41 7.58 32.25
N VAL A 158 13.17 8.34 31.18
CA VAL A 158 11.83 8.76 30.77
C VAL A 158 11.14 7.66 29.99
N ASN A 159 9.91 7.32 30.39
CA ASN A 159 9.03 6.46 29.61
C ASN A 159 8.39 7.26 28.45
N VAL A 160 9.06 7.22 27.31
CA VAL A 160 8.67 7.98 26.10
C VAL A 160 7.23 7.65 25.65
N GLN A 161 6.81 6.39 25.76
CA GLN A 161 5.48 5.96 25.35
C GLN A 161 4.38 6.54 26.24
N GLU A 162 4.62 6.60 27.54
CA GLU A 162 3.67 7.16 28.50
C GLU A 162 3.50 8.66 28.31
N VAL A 163 4.61 9.40 28.14
CA VAL A 163 4.57 10.85 27.89
C VAL A 163 3.95 11.15 26.53
N ALA A 164 4.13 10.32 25.52
CA ALA A 164 3.55 10.48 24.19
C ALA A 164 2.02 10.46 24.18
N VAL A 165 1.37 9.85 25.19
CA VAL A 165 -0.11 9.86 25.32
C VAL A 165 -0.61 11.30 25.60
N VAL A 166 0.12 12.07 26.39
CA VAL A 166 -0.24 13.45 26.77
C VAL A 166 0.39 14.48 25.79
N ASN A 167 1.62 14.23 25.36
CA ASN A 167 2.34 15.06 24.38
C ASN A 167 2.81 14.21 23.20
N PRO A 168 2.02 14.08 22.14
CA PRO A 168 2.37 13.27 20.97
C PRO A 168 3.65 13.70 20.25
N LYS A 169 4.12 14.95 20.43
CA LYS A 169 5.38 15.46 19.85
C LYS A 169 6.61 15.11 20.67
N PHE A 170 6.44 14.64 21.88
CA PHE A 170 7.54 14.34 22.80
C PHE A 170 8.56 13.32 22.25
N PRO A 171 8.17 12.21 21.60
CA PRO A 171 9.14 11.25 21.01
C PRO A 171 10.07 11.91 20.00
N MET A 172 9.56 12.84 19.20
CA MET A 172 10.32 13.61 18.22
C MET A 172 11.34 14.52 18.92
N TYR A 173 10.89 15.28 19.91
CA TYR A 173 11.73 16.23 20.61
C TYR A 173 12.86 15.53 21.37
N ILE A 174 12.58 14.45 22.08
CA ILE A 174 13.59 13.72 22.82
C ILE A 174 14.60 13.03 21.89
N LYS A 175 14.15 12.50 20.74
CA LYS A 175 15.03 11.87 19.74
C LYS A 175 16.03 12.85 19.15
N ALA A 176 15.58 14.06 18.77
CA ALA A 176 16.44 15.13 18.27
C ALA A 176 17.44 15.60 19.34
N ALA A 177 16.96 15.76 20.56
CA ALA A 177 17.81 16.15 21.69
C ALA A 177 18.86 15.09 22.03
N VAL A 178 18.52 13.80 22.06
CA VAL A 178 19.47 12.70 22.29
C VAL A 178 20.52 12.62 21.17
N LYS A 179 20.13 12.79 19.90
CA LYS A 179 21.05 12.82 18.76
C LYS A 179 22.06 13.96 18.90
N ALA A 180 21.59 15.16 19.22
CA ALA A 180 22.44 16.34 19.43
C ALA A 180 23.33 16.19 20.68
N TYR A 181 22.80 15.69 21.79
CA TYR A 181 23.55 15.43 23.02
C TYR A 181 24.73 14.49 22.78
N ASN A 182 24.46 13.36 22.08
CA ASN A 182 25.51 12.39 21.76
C ASN A 182 26.60 12.99 20.86
N ALA A 183 26.21 13.83 19.88
CA ALA A 183 27.17 14.53 19.03
C ALA A 183 28.05 15.52 19.81
N ILE A 184 27.46 16.28 20.73
CA ILE A 184 28.16 17.27 21.58
C ILE A 184 29.21 16.58 22.50
N HIS A 185 28.93 15.34 22.92
CA HIS A 185 29.80 14.58 23.84
C HIS A 185 30.64 13.49 23.12
N SER A 186 30.55 13.39 21.79
CA SER A 186 31.36 12.47 21.01
C SER A 186 32.80 12.96 20.84
N GLU A 187 33.76 12.06 20.93
CA GLU A 187 35.17 12.35 20.60
C GLU A 187 35.47 12.30 19.08
N SER A 188 34.43 12.06 18.25
CA SER A 188 34.56 11.97 16.79
C SER A 188 34.92 13.34 16.19
N SER A 189 35.86 13.36 15.25
CA SER A 189 36.22 14.53 14.45
C SER A 189 35.42 14.71 13.15
N ASP A 190 34.38 13.90 12.96
CA ASP A 190 33.51 13.92 11.77
C ASP A 190 32.54 15.10 11.79
N LEU A 191 32.97 16.21 11.17
CA LEU A 191 32.18 17.45 11.09
C LEU A 191 30.83 17.28 10.36
N PRO A 192 30.74 16.61 9.18
CA PRO A 192 29.47 16.38 8.50
C PRO A 192 28.45 15.64 9.38
N ASN A 193 28.87 14.59 10.06
CA ASN A 193 28.01 13.82 10.96
C ASN A 193 27.58 14.66 12.18
N PHE A 194 28.50 15.45 12.75
CA PHE A 194 28.17 16.41 13.81
C PHE A 194 27.09 17.40 13.36
N MET A 195 27.30 18.08 12.23
CA MET A 195 26.35 19.05 11.67
C MET A 195 24.97 18.44 11.46
N SER A 196 24.89 17.28 10.82
CA SER A 196 23.63 16.54 10.64
C SER A 196 22.95 16.14 11.96
N SER A 197 23.73 15.93 13.02
CA SER A 197 23.21 15.51 14.32
C SER A 197 22.65 16.65 15.15
N VAL A 198 23.17 17.86 14.97
CA VAL A 198 22.77 19.04 15.74
C VAL A 198 21.78 19.95 15.01
N GLN A 199 21.58 19.72 13.71
CA GLN A 199 20.77 20.59 12.85
C GLN A 199 19.38 20.88 13.43
N GLU A 200 18.62 19.87 13.83
CA GLU A 200 17.25 20.04 14.36
C GLU A 200 17.19 20.87 15.64
N VAL A 201 18.28 20.96 16.38
CA VAL A 201 18.39 21.72 17.62
C VAL A 201 18.88 23.15 17.35
N VAL A 202 19.82 23.31 16.41
CA VAL A 202 20.45 24.59 16.09
C VAL A 202 19.55 25.49 15.24
N MET A 203 18.81 24.92 14.28
CA MET A 203 17.96 25.69 13.37
C MET A 203 16.92 26.58 14.07
N PRO A 204 16.14 26.10 15.04
CA PRO A 204 15.17 26.95 15.75
C PRO A 204 15.83 28.06 16.61
N TYR A 205 17.03 27.79 17.11
CA TYR A 205 17.79 28.78 17.87
C TYR A 205 18.28 29.91 16.97
N LEU A 206 18.88 29.59 15.82
CA LEU A 206 19.31 30.60 14.84
C LEU A 206 18.13 31.42 14.30
N ASP A 207 16.99 30.80 14.03
CA ASP A 207 15.79 31.47 13.56
C ASP A 207 15.28 32.48 14.58
N LYS A 208 15.29 32.12 15.88
CA LYS A 208 14.91 33.06 16.94
C LYS A 208 15.87 34.26 17.04
N GLN A 209 17.17 34.05 16.83
CA GLN A 209 18.18 35.09 16.95
C GLN A 209 18.26 35.99 15.71
N LEU A 210 18.22 35.38 14.53
CA LEU A 210 18.56 36.03 13.27
C LEU A 210 17.43 35.97 12.23
N GLY A 211 16.30 35.32 12.50
CA GLY A 211 15.22 35.14 11.53
C GLY A 211 14.70 36.46 10.95
N SER A 212 14.61 37.51 11.77
CA SER A 212 14.17 38.84 11.32
C SER A 212 15.16 39.56 10.38
N THR A 213 16.38 39.03 10.22
CA THR A 213 17.40 39.62 9.33
C THR A 213 17.38 39.03 7.94
N VAL A 214 16.56 37.98 7.70
CA VAL A 214 16.47 37.29 6.41
C VAL A 214 15.49 38.04 5.51
N ASN A 215 16.02 38.78 4.54
CA ASN A 215 15.21 39.68 3.69
C ASN A 215 15.28 39.33 2.19
N ASP A 216 16.05 38.33 1.78
CA ASP A 216 16.17 37.93 0.37
C ASP A 216 14.97 37.05 -0.07
N PRO A 217 14.13 37.54 -1.00
CA PRO A 217 12.97 36.77 -1.49
C PRO A 217 13.34 35.44 -2.15
N LEU A 218 14.55 35.29 -2.67
CA LEU A 218 15.01 34.06 -3.32
C LEU A 218 15.10 32.88 -2.33
N ILE A 219 15.35 33.16 -1.05
CA ILE A 219 15.41 32.15 0.00
C ILE A 219 14.05 31.45 0.15
N PHE A 220 12.97 32.24 0.10
CA PHE A 220 11.59 31.73 0.23
C PHE A 220 11.07 31.01 -1.04
N LYS A 221 11.74 31.18 -2.20
CA LYS A 221 11.41 30.47 -3.44
C LYS A 221 12.20 29.17 -3.62
N LYS A 222 13.44 29.12 -3.15
CA LYS A 222 14.34 27.98 -3.37
C LYS A 222 13.83 26.69 -2.71
N LEU A 223 13.41 26.78 -1.45
CA LEU A 223 12.93 25.63 -0.68
C LEU A 223 11.65 25.00 -1.29
N PRO A 224 10.57 25.77 -1.50
CA PRO A 224 9.35 25.20 -2.07
C PRO A 224 9.54 24.64 -3.47
N SER A 225 10.33 25.29 -4.35
CA SER A 225 10.62 24.75 -5.69
C SER A 225 11.35 23.41 -5.64
N PHE A 226 12.25 23.21 -4.68
CA PHE A 226 12.93 21.92 -4.47
C PHE A 226 11.93 20.83 -4.07
N TRP A 227 11.07 21.11 -3.09
CA TRP A 227 10.12 20.12 -2.58
C TRP A 227 8.94 19.87 -3.52
N GLU A 228 8.56 20.85 -4.33
CA GLU A 228 7.59 20.65 -5.42
C GLU A 228 8.10 19.65 -6.45
N ASN A 229 9.34 19.82 -6.93
CA ASN A 229 9.94 18.85 -7.86
C ASN A 229 10.02 17.44 -7.24
N LYS A 230 10.35 17.34 -5.95
CA LYS A 230 10.36 16.05 -5.24
C LYS A 230 8.98 15.42 -5.11
N PHE A 231 7.96 16.24 -4.86
CA PHE A 231 6.57 15.79 -4.87
C PHE A 231 6.16 15.24 -6.23
N ASP A 232 6.47 15.95 -7.32
CA ASP A 232 6.14 15.53 -8.67
C ASP A 232 6.86 14.23 -9.06
N GLU A 233 8.15 14.09 -8.70
CA GLU A 233 8.89 12.84 -8.86
C GLU A 233 8.21 11.67 -8.14
N ASP A 234 7.78 11.87 -6.90
CA ASP A 234 7.13 10.83 -6.09
C ASP A 234 5.75 10.47 -6.64
N MET A 235 4.97 11.46 -7.10
CA MET A 235 3.67 11.22 -7.75
C MET A 235 3.85 10.46 -9.07
N GLY A 236 4.85 10.83 -9.87
CA GLY A 236 5.21 10.11 -11.10
C GLY A 236 5.58 8.64 -10.83
N LYS A 237 6.39 8.35 -9.79
CA LYS A 237 6.71 6.98 -9.38
C LYS A 237 5.48 6.17 -8.97
N LEU A 238 4.45 6.81 -8.42
CA LEU A 238 3.19 6.19 -8.06
C LEU A 238 2.17 6.12 -9.21
N ASN A 239 2.58 6.51 -10.42
CA ASN A 239 1.72 6.58 -11.62
C ASN A 239 0.47 7.46 -11.44
N VAL A 240 0.61 8.56 -10.69
CA VAL A 240 -0.43 9.60 -10.57
C VAL A 240 -0.37 10.50 -11.80
N LEU A 241 -1.50 10.73 -12.45
CA LEU A 241 -1.60 11.65 -13.59
C LEU A 241 -1.31 13.09 -13.13
N PRO A 242 -0.50 13.85 -13.88
CA PRO A 242 -0.34 15.27 -13.58
C PRO A 242 -1.68 16.01 -13.69
N PRO A 243 -1.85 17.12 -12.96
CA PRO A 243 -3.01 17.98 -13.15
C PRO A 243 -3.00 18.61 -14.56
N ASP A 244 -4.18 18.99 -15.05
CA ASP A 244 -4.28 19.75 -16.29
C ASP A 244 -3.77 21.19 -16.12
N VAL A 245 -3.95 21.73 -14.90
CA VAL A 245 -3.43 23.04 -14.51
C VAL A 245 -2.87 22.95 -13.08
N THR A 246 -1.62 23.38 -12.90
CA THR A 246 -1.01 23.60 -11.59
C THR A 246 -0.97 25.09 -11.31
N THR A 247 -1.48 25.49 -10.15
CA THR A 247 -1.47 26.89 -9.66
C THR A 247 -0.57 27.01 -8.45
N ARG A 248 0.14 28.14 -8.30
CA ARG A 248 1.00 28.42 -7.12
C ARG A 248 0.58 29.71 -6.46
N VAL A 249 0.55 29.73 -5.14
CA VAL A 249 0.12 30.91 -4.37
C VAL A 249 0.91 32.16 -4.75
N SER A 250 2.24 32.02 -4.91
CA SER A 250 3.11 33.14 -5.28
C SER A 250 2.81 33.78 -6.65
N GLU A 251 2.07 33.07 -7.50
CA GLU A 251 1.68 33.53 -8.84
C GLU A 251 0.32 34.25 -8.84
N TYR A 252 -0.46 34.18 -7.73
CA TYR A 252 -1.85 34.67 -7.64
C TYR A 252 -2.03 35.83 -6.62
N ILE A 253 -0.96 36.51 -6.25
CA ILE A 253 -1.03 37.59 -5.23
C ILE A 253 -1.97 38.73 -5.65
N PRO A 254 -1.93 39.25 -6.88
CA PRO A 254 -2.86 40.32 -7.31
C PRO A 254 -4.32 39.88 -7.21
N GLU A 255 -4.63 38.66 -7.70
CA GLU A 255 -5.97 38.10 -7.72
C GLU A 255 -6.50 37.85 -6.30
N ILE A 256 -5.60 37.44 -5.37
CA ILE A 256 -5.93 37.26 -3.95
C ILE A 256 -6.30 38.61 -3.34
N ILE A 257 -5.55 39.68 -3.61
CA ILE A 257 -5.85 41.02 -3.10
C ILE A 257 -7.23 41.49 -3.62
N GLU A 258 -7.51 41.38 -4.90
CA GLU A 258 -8.79 41.74 -5.51
C GLU A 258 -9.97 40.96 -4.92
N PHE A 259 -9.76 39.66 -4.66
CA PHE A 259 -10.76 38.79 -4.07
C PHE A 259 -11.09 39.22 -2.63
N VAL A 260 -10.06 39.52 -1.82
CA VAL A 260 -10.23 40.01 -0.46
C VAL A 260 -10.91 41.38 -0.45
N GLU A 261 -10.56 42.32 -1.36
CA GLU A 261 -11.24 43.61 -1.51
C GLU A 261 -12.74 43.40 -1.81
N THR A 262 -13.07 42.40 -2.64
CA THR A 262 -14.47 42.07 -2.97
C THR A 262 -15.22 41.58 -1.73
N ILE A 263 -14.62 40.69 -0.92
CA ILE A 263 -15.24 40.20 0.33
C ILE A 263 -15.45 41.38 1.31
N ILE A 264 -14.48 42.33 1.41
CA ILE A 264 -14.64 43.54 2.23
C ILE A 264 -15.79 44.41 1.74
N LYS A 265 -15.86 44.61 0.41
CA LYS A 265 -16.93 45.40 -0.21
C LYS A 265 -18.30 44.78 0.01
N ASN A 266 -18.40 43.44 -0.02
CA ASN A 266 -19.64 42.72 0.29
C ASN A 266 -19.94 42.71 1.79
N GLY A 267 -18.98 43.18 2.62
CA GLY A 267 -19.14 43.41 4.03
C GLY A 267 -18.87 42.24 4.94
N PHE A 268 -18.25 41.16 4.44
CA PHE A 268 -17.93 39.95 5.20
C PHE A 268 -16.48 39.87 5.67
N ALA A 269 -15.66 40.90 5.41
CA ALA A 269 -14.31 41.01 5.93
C ALA A 269 -14.01 42.44 6.44
N TYR A 270 -12.99 42.56 7.27
CA TYR A 270 -12.58 43.85 7.82
C TYR A 270 -11.06 43.97 8.00
N PRO A 271 -10.45 45.11 7.65
CA PRO A 271 -9.06 45.39 7.93
C PRO A 271 -8.86 45.77 9.41
N THR A 272 -7.67 45.46 9.91
CA THR A 272 -7.23 45.83 11.27
C THR A 272 -6.10 46.85 11.24
N SER A 273 -5.84 47.50 12.36
CA SER A 273 -4.85 48.59 12.47
C SER A 273 -3.40 48.14 12.21
N ASP A 274 -3.09 46.85 12.30
CA ASP A 274 -1.79 46.26 12.01
C ASP A 274 -1.56 45.95 10.53
N GLY A 275 -2.57 46.15 9.68
CA GLY A 275 -2.51 45.87 8.25
C GLY A 275 -2.98 44.44 7.86
N SER A 276 -3.51 43.69 8.80
CA SER A 276 -4.14 42.39 8.53
C SER A 276 -5.61 42.54 8.14
N VAL A 277 -6.15 41.54 7.43
CA VAL A 277 -7.59 41.48 7.08
C VAL A 277 -8.16 40.16 7.58
N TYR A 278 -9.26 40.21 8.28
CA TYR A 278 -9.95 39.05 8.82
C TYR A 278 -11.35 38.87 8.21
N PHE A 279 -11.76 37.63 8.03
CA PHE A 279 -13.11 37.25 7.65
C PHE A 279 -14.01 37.35 8.89
N ASP A 280 -15.20 38.00 8.76
CA ASP A 280 -16.18 38.18 9.82
C ASP A 280 -17.16 36.99 9.83
N THR A 281 -16.79 35.92 10.53
CA THR A 281 -17.54 34.65 10.56
C THR A 281 -18.93 34.84 11.16
N VAL A 282 -19.08 35.69 12.15
CA VAL A 282 -20.36 35.98 12.82
C VAL A 282 -21.30 36.71 11.89
N LYS A 283 -20.80 37.69 11.17
CA LYS A 283 -21.63 38.46 10.21
C LYS A 283 -22.10 37.58 9.05
N PHE A 284 -21.19 36.75 8.52
CA PHE A 284 -21.48 35.81 7.45
C PHE A 284 -22.56 34.79 7.86
N ASP A 285 -22.43 34.22 9.04
CA ASP A 285 -23.35 33.20 9.55
C ASP A 285 -24.74 33.75 9.96
N ASN A 286 -24.82 35.03 10.25
CA ASN A 286 -26.09 35.72 10.54
C ASN A 286 -26.76 36.27 9.28
N ASP A 287 -26.15 36.19 8.13
CA ASP A 287 -26.78 36.56 6.86
C ASP A 287 -27.84 35.51 6.45
N SER A 288 -28.92 35.97 5.84
CA SER A 288 -30.03 35.09 5.44
C SER A 288 -29.67 34.14 4.27
N ASN A 289 -28.64 34.43 3.51
CA ASN A 289 -28.23 33.68 2.33
C ASN A 289 -27.07 32.71 2.59
N HIS A 290 -26.36 32.87 3.71
CA HIS A 290 -25.12 32.19 3.99
C HIS A 290 -25.18 31.32 5.25
N VAL A 291 -24.36 30.29 5.32
CA VAL A 291 -24.19 29.42 6.48
C VAL A 291 -22.69 29.11 6.63
N TYR A 292 -22.14 29.38 7.81
CA TYR A 292 -20.74 29.06 8.11
C TYR A 292 -20.58 27.63 8.59
N ALA A 293 -19.49 26.96 8.19
CA ALA A 293 -19.12 25.58 8.55
C ALA A 293 -20.14 24.54 8.04
N LYS A 294 -20.41 24.55 6.74
CA LYS A 294 -21.35 23.60 6.08
C LYS A 294 -20.89 22.14 6.12
N LEU A 295 -19.55 21.91 6.04
CA LEU A 295 -18.97 20.55 6.03
C LEU A 295 -18.94 19.94 7.43
N GLN A 296 -18.56 20.75 8.44
CA GLN A 296 -18.44 20.26 9.82
C GLN A 296 -19.05 21.24 10.84
N PRO A 297 -20.38 21.39 10.87
CA PRO A 297 -21.06 22.36 11.74
C PRO A 297 -20.85 22.09 13.24
N TRP A 298 -20.49 20.86 13.62
CA TRP A 298 -20.15 20.48 15.00
C TRP A 298 -18.78 21.01 15.48
N ASN A 299 -17.88 21.38 14.54
CA ASN A 299 -16.57 21.99 14.86
C ASN A 299 -16.62 23.52 14.86
N LYS A 300 -17.77 24.09 14.57
CA LYS A 300 -17.96 25.55 14.63
C LYS A 300 -17.64 26.05 16.02
N GLY A 301 -16.64 26.97 16.12
CA GLY A 301 -16.19 27.50 17.38
C GLY A 301 -15.14 26.66 18.11
N ASP A 302 -14.66 25.56 17.55
CA ASP A 302 -13.49 24.86 18.08
C ASP A 302 -12.22 25.66 17.84
N LEU A 303 -11.82 26.42 18.86
CA LEU A 303 -10.67 27.31 18.82
C LEU A 303 -9.34 26.56 18.62
N SER A 304 -9.26 25.29 18.98
CA SER A 304 -8.04 24.49 18.77
C SER A 304 -7.81 24.27 17.28
N LEU A 305 -8.85 23.85 16.56
CA LEU A 305 -8.78 23.63 15.11
C LEU A 305 -8.61 24.95 14.34
N ILE A 306 -9.32 26.00 14.76
CA ILE A 306 -9.22 27.35 14.16
C ILE A 306 -7.79 27.87 14.30
N ASN A 307 -7.19 27.78 15.49
CA ASN A 307 -5.82 28.26 15.74
C ASN A 307 -4.77 27.44 14.98
N ASP A 308 -4.98 26.13 14.80
CA ASP A 308 -4.12 25.31 13.95
C ASP A 308 -4.13 25.80 12.48
N GLY A 309 -5.27 26.28 11.99
CA GLY A 309 -5.42 26.89 10.66
C GLY A 309 -4.76 28.27 10.53
N GLU A 310 -4.61 29.03 11.62
CA GLU A 310 -4.01 30.38 11.60
C GLU A 310 -2.48 30.36 11.44
N GLY A 311 -1.82 29.23 11.72
CA GLY A 311 -0.37 29.08 11.61
C GLY A 311 0.41 29.63 12.82
N SER A 312 1.75 29.52 12.75
CA SER A 312 2.65 29.76 13.90
C SER A 312 3.28 31.14 13.95
N LEU A 313 3.18 31.95 12.90
CA LEU A 313 3.71 33.31 12.81
C LEU A 313 2.66 34.40 13.13
N THR A 314 1.40 34.00 13.31
CA THR A 314 0.30 34.94 13.61
C THR A 314 0.45 35.52 15.00
N THR A 315 0.49 36.85 15.07
CA THR A 315 0.39 37.62 16.32
C THR A 315 -0.69 38.68 16.10
N GLY A 316 -1.66 38.79 16.93
CA GLY A 316 -2.71 39.79 16.76
C GLY A 316 -4.10 39.23 17.04
N GLN A 317 -4.18 38.20 17.88
CA GLN A 317 -5.49 37.68 18.35
C GLN A 317 -6.32 38.80 19.03
N ASP A 318 -5.64 39.83 19.57
CA ASP A 318 -6.30 40.96 20.21
C ASP A 318 -7.01 41.92 19.24
N SER A 319 -6.75 41.82 17.92
CA SER A 319 -7.37 42.69 16.90
C SER A 319 -8.58 42.06 16.20
N LYS A 320 -8.85 40.76 16.43
CA LYS A 320 -10.03 40.08 15.88
C LYS A 320 -11.32 40.56 16.60
N LYS A 321 -12.41 40.73 15.82
CA LYS A 321 -13.75 40.96 16.38
C LYS A 321 -14.29 39.74 17.11
N ASN A 322 -14.01 38.56 16.60
CA ASN A 322 -14.38 37.30 17.18
C ASN A 322 -13.20 36.29 17.09
N ALA A 323 -13.02 35.46 18.12
CA ALA A 323 -11.95 34.47 18.17
C ALA A 323 -12.04 33.44 17.01
N ALA A 324 -13.22 33.22 16.44
CA ALA A 324 -13.44 32.34 15.30
C ALA A 324 -13.11 32.99 13.94
N ASP A 325 -12.88 34.30 13.87
CA ASP A 325 -12.51 34.96 12.63
C ASP A 325 -11.13 34.47 12.18
N PHE A 326 -10.92 34.33 10.89
CA PHE A 326 -9.68 33.81 10.31
C PHE A 326 -9.06 34.82 9.33
N ALA A 327 -7.74 34.75 9.19
CA ALA A 327 -7.00 35.70 8.38
C ALA A 327 -7.14 35.44 6.89
N LEU A 328 -7.54 36.46 6.13
CA LEU A 328 -7.51 36.50 4.67
C LEU A 328 -6.17 37.09 4.18
N TRP A 329 -5.66 38.11 4.87
CA TRP A 329 -4.39 38.75 4.60
C TRP A 329 -3.66 39.00 5.92
N LYS A 330 -2.41 38.63 6.00
CA LYS A 330 -1.57 38.75 7.20
C LYS A 330 -0.51 39.83 6.99
N ALA A 331 -0.44 40.81 7.87
CA ALA A 331 0.64 41.79 7.88
C ALA A 331 2.00 41.07 8.05
N SER A 332 2.92 41.30 7.14
CA SER A 332 4.26 40.68 7.16
C SER A 332 5.17 41.38 8.16
N LYS A 333 6.01 40.60 8.83
CA LYS A 333 7.03 41.05 9.77
C LYS A 333 8.41 40.98 9.15
N PRO A 334 9.43 41.65 9.72
CA PRO A 334 10.80 41.47 9.29
C PRO A 334 11.20 39.99 9.28
N GLY A 335 11.76 39.52 8.17
CA GLY A 335 12.11 38.11 7.96
C GLY A 335 10.98 37.25 7.37
N GLU A 336 9.91 37.86 6.90
CA GLU A 336 8.83 37.20 6.15
C GLU A 336 8.74 37.79 4.73
N PRO A 337 8.32 37.01 3.72
CA PRO A 337 8.01 37.56 2.41
C PRO A 337 6.83 38.56 2.53
N SER A 338 6.83 39.59 1.71
CA SER A 338 5.75 40.58 1.72
C SER A 338 5.42 41.09 0.31
N TRP A 339 4.16 41.49 0.17
CA TRP A 339 3.63 42.12 -1.03
C TRP A 339 2.79 43.32 -0.61
N SER A 340 2.84 44.36 -1.44
CA SER A 340 2.09 45.59 -1.19
C SER A 340 0.61 45.42 -1.49
N SER A 341 -0.24 45.87 -0.58
CA SER A 341 -1.70 45.86 -0.70
C SER A 341 -2.31 47.19 -0.23
N ALA A 342 -3.63 47.34 -0.38
CA ALA A 342 -4.36 48.50 0.14
C ALA A 342 -4.29 48.62 1.67
N TRP A 343 -3.98 47.52 2.38
CA TRP A 343 -3.90 47.47 3.86
C TRP A 343 -2.48 47.56 4.40
N GLY A 344 -1.47 47.53 3.52
CA GLY A 344 -0.05 47.56 3.85
C GLY A 344 0.70 46.35 3.31
N GLU A 345 1.97 46.21 3.74
CA GLU A 345 2.83 45.08 3.38
C GLU A 345 2.36 43.80 4.10
N GLY A 346 2.10 42.75 3.33
CA GLY A 346 1.56 41.51 3.89
C GLY A 346 1.66 40.33 2.95
N ARG A 347 1.02 39.23 3.34
CA ARG A 347 0.96 37.98 2.62
C ARG A 347 -0.40 37.30 2.77
N PRO A 348 -0.78 36.35 1.87
CA PRO A 348 -2.04 35.64 2.00
C PRO A 348 -2.17 34.85 3.30
N GLY A 349 -3.41 34.73 3.80
CA GLY A 349 -3.80 33.71 4.75
C GLY A 349 -3.91 32.34 4.04
N TRP A 350 -3.83 31.24 4.80
CA TRP A 350 -3.81 29.90 4.21
C TRP A 350 -5.10 29.53 3.44
N HIS A 351 -6.26 30.00 3.88
CA HIS A 351 -7.54 29.56 3.30
C HIS A 351 -7.92 30.29 2.02
N ILE A 352 -7.51 31.54 1.85
CA ILE A 352 -7.88 32.37 0.70
C ILE A 352 -7.25 31.90 -0.60
N GLU A 353 -6.09 31.28 -0.50
CA GLU A 353 -5.29 30.79 -1.64
C GLU A 353 -6.09 29.90 -2.56
N CYS A 354 -6.68 28.83 -1.98
CA CYS A 354 -7.43 27.83 -2.74
C CYS A 354 -8.74 28.39 -3.30
N SER A 355 -9.43 29.26 -2.55
CA SER A 355 -10.64 29.94 -3.03
C SER A 355 -10.38 30.70 -4.32
N VAL A 356 -9.28 31.47 -4.36
CA VAL A 356 -8.92 32.31 -5.52
C VAL A 356 -8.45 31.46 -6.67
N MET A 357 -7.47 30.57 -6.47
CA MET A 357 -6.89 29.75 -7.54
C MET A 357 -7.94 28.81 -8.18
N ALA A 358 -8.85 28.24 -7.37
CA ALA A 358 -9.94 27.44 -7.88
C ALA A 358 -10.92 28.25 -8.72
N SER A 359 -11.34 29.40 -8.20
CA SER A 359 -12.37 30.22 -8.81
C SER A 359 -11.88 30.92 -10.09
N ASP A 360 -10.62 31.35 -10.14
CA ASP A 360 -10.03 31.98 -11.32
C ASP A 360 -10.03 31.04 -12.53
N ILE A 361 -9.69 29.77 -12.32
CA ILE A 361 -9.58 28.76 -13.39
C ILE A 361 -10.92 28.08 -13.70
N LEU A 362 -11.77 27.82 -12.69
CA LEU A 362 -12.95 26.99 -12.82
C LEU A 362 -14.28 27.75 -12.65
N GLY A 363 -14.22 29.02 -12.22
CA GLY A 363 -15.39 29.89 -12.07
C GLY A 363 -16.05 29.84 -10.70
N SER A 364 -17.21 30.48 -10.60
CA SER A 364 -17.94 30.71 -9.35
C SER A 364 -18.82 29.54 -8.89
N ASN A 365 -18.90 28.46 -9.65
CA ASN A 365 -19.54 27.19 -9.27
C ASN A 365 -18.80 26.02 -9.88
N ILE A 366 -18.27 25.15 -9.06
CA ILE A 366 -17.37 24.05 -9.42
C ILE A 366 -18.04 22.72 -9.10
N ASP A 367 -17.88 21.71 -9.98
CA ASP A 367 -18.51 20.40 -9.77
C ASP A 367 -17.92 19.67 -8.56
N ILE A 368 -16.60 19.47 -8.53
CA ILE A 368 -15.90 18.69 -7.51
C ILE A 368 -14.79 19.49 -6.87
N HIS A 369 -14.74 19.46 -5.53
CA HIS A 369 -13.58 19.85 -4.74
C HIS A 369 -13.12 18.67 -3.90
N SER A 370 -11.80 18.40 -3.86
CA SER A 370 -11.26 17.25 -3.13
C SER A 370 -10.01 17.57 -2.31
N GLY A 371 -9.78 16.74 -1.30
CA GLY A 371 -8.61 16.79 -0.44
C GLY A 371 -8.64 15.71 0.64
N GLY A 372 -7.73 15.77 1.61
CA GLY A 372 -7.81 14.92 2.80
C GLY A 372 -8.97 15.33 3.71
N VAL A 373 -9.52 14.38 4.44
CA VAL A 373 -10.62 14.64 5.38
C VAL A 373 -10.25 15.63 6.50
N ASP A 374 -8.97 15.81 6.77
CA ASP A 374 -8.42 16.80 7.70
C ASP A 374 -8.53 18.22 7.19
N LEU A 375 -8.75 18.43 5.91
CA LEU A 375 -8.99 19.76 5.33
C LEU A 375 -10.46 20.20 5.43
N CYS A 376 -11.40 19.29 5.74
CA CYS A 376 -12.83 19.65 5.83
C CYS A 376 -13.07 20.90 6.68
N PHE A 377 -12.48 20.92 7.89
CA PHE A 377 -12.52 22.04 8.81
C PHE A 377 -11.13 22.26 9.46
N PRO A 378 -10.62 23.48 9.50
CA PRO A 378 -11.31 24.70 9.06
C PRO A 378 -11.14 25.05 7.57
N HIS A 379 -10.21 24.40 6.81
CA HIS A 379 -9.73 24.89 5.52
C HIS A 379 -10.84 24.97 4.47
N HIS A 380 -11.51 23.86 4.11
CA HIS A 380 -12.54 23.83 3.07
C HIS A 380 -13.84 24.56 3.50
N ASP A 381 -14.19 24.54 4.79
CA ASP A 381 -15.29 25.34 5.30
C ASP A 381 -15.03 26.85 5.18
N ASN A 382 -13.75 27.27 5.40
CA ASN A 382 -13.35 28.65 5.21
C ASN A 382 -13.29 29.03 3.72
N GLU A 383 -12.85 28.13 2.84
CA GLU A 383 -12.91 28.34 1.38
C GLU A 383 -14.33 28.55 0.88
N LEU A 384 -15.29 27.72 1.37
CA LEU A 384 -16.71 27.90 1.07
C LEU A 384 -17.21 29.29 1.50
N ALA A 385 -16.91 29.68 2.73
CA ALA A 385 -17.33 30.97 3.25
C ALA A 385 -16.74 32.14 2.45
N GLN A 386 -15.45 32.10 2.11
CA GLN A 386 -14.76 33.12 1.32
C GLN A 386 -15.34 33.25 -0.07
N SER A 387 -15.53 32.14 -0.77
CA SER A 387 -16.03 32.13 -2.15
C SER A 387 -17.49 32.53 -2.22
N GLU A 388 -18.32 32.04 -1.33
CA GLU A 388 -19.74 32.44 -1.26
C GLU A 388 -19.89 33.92 -0.87
N ALA A 389 -19.02 34.42 0.01
CA ALA A 389 -18.98 35.83 0.35
C ALA A 389 -18.52 36.73 -0.80
N CYS A 390 -17.57 36.26 -1.62
CA CYS A 390 -17.05 36.98 -2.77
C CYS A 390 -18.09 37.06 -3.91
N PHE A 391 -18.68 35.91 -4.27
CA PHE A 391 -19.62 35.79 -5.40
C PHE A 391 -21.06 36.08 -5.04
N ASP A 392 -21.38 36.28 -3.76
CA ASP A 392 -22.76 36.44 -3.23
C ASP A 392 -23.69 35.30 -3.74
N ASN A 393 -23.18 34.09 -3.74
CA ASN A 393 -23.91 32.89 -4.15
C ASN A 393 -24.15 31.94 -2.97
N LYS A 394 -25.06 30.97 -3.12
CA LYS A 394 -25.44 30.04 -2.06
C LYS A 394 -24.64 28.75 -2.09
N GLN A 395 -23.93 28.49 -3.20
CA GLN A 395 -23.22 27.26 -3.41
C GLN A 395 -22.07 27.49 -4.40
N TRP A 396 -20.84 27.38 -3.88
CA TRP A 396 -19.61 27.46 -4.67
C TRP A 396 -19.21 26.10 -5.21
N ILE A 397 -19.26 25.04 -4.38
CA ILE A 397 -18.92 23.66 -4.75
C ILE A 397 -20.15 22.77 -4.68
N ASN A 398 -20.31 21.88 -5.69
CA ASN A 398 -21.45 20.94 -5.75
C ASN A 398 -21.15 19.65 -4.97
N TYR A 399 -19.94 19.09 -5.09
CA TYR A 399 -19.55 17.84 -4.43
C TYR A 399 -18.18 17.98 -3.77
N PHE A 400 -18.09 17.69 -2.47
CA PHE A 400 -16.82 17.55 -1.76
C PHE A 400 -16.46 16.10 -1.59
N LEU A 401 -15.28 15.71 -2.12
CA LEU A 401 -14.74 14.36 -2.04
C LEU A 401 -13.52 14.36 -1.11
N HIS A 402 -13.69 13.90 0.12
CA HIS A 402 -12.61 13.83 1.09
C HIS A 402 -12.09 12.41 1.25
N SER A 403 -10.80 12.22 1.01
CA SER A 403 -10.13 10.94 1.27
C SER A 403 -9.94 10.70 2.77
N GLY A 404 -10.21 9.47 3.21
CA GLY A 404 -10.05 9.09 4.61
C GLY A 404 -8.59 9.08 5.05
N HIS A 405 -8.35 9.30 6.35
CA HIS A 405 -7.01 9.29 6.95
C HIS A 405 -6.26 7.97 6.71
N LEU A 406 -4.94 8.08 6.57
CA LEU A 406 -4.06 6.93 6.67
C LEU A 406 -3.56 6.80 8.13
N HIS A 407 -3.77 5.61 8.69
CA HIS A 407 -3.25 5.22 9.99
C HIS A 407 -2.10 4.24 9.82
N ILE A 408 -1.14 4.24 10.73
CA ILE A 408 -0.10 3.23 10.87
C ILE A 408 -0.27 2.59 12.24
N GLN A 409 -0.55 1.29 12.27
CA GLN A 409 -0.80 0.54 13.51
C GLN A 409 -1.85 1.22 14.41
N GLY A 410 -2.92 1.72 13.80
CA GLY A 410 -4.04 2.37 14.50
C GLY A 410 -3.83 3.82 14.90
N GLN A 411 -2.66 4.44 14.65
CA GLN A 411 -2.38 5.85 14.92
C GLN A 411 -2.42 6.69 13.65
N LYS A 412 -3.02 7.90 13.74
CA LYS A 412 -2.98 8.86 12.64
C LYS A 412 -1.53 9.22 12.31
N MET A 413 -1.17 9.12 11.03
CA MET A 413 0.13 9.54 10.53
C MET A 413 0.15 11.05 10.29
N SER A 414 1.18 11.74 10.79
CA SER A 414 1.36 13.15 10.52
C SER A 414 2.83 13.60 10.56
N LYS A 415 3.18 14.62 9.78
CA LYS A 415 4.51 15.25 9.79
C LYS A 415 4.86 15.81 11.16
N SER A 416 3.87 16.40 11.85
CA SER A 416 4.07 16.99 13.17
C SER A 416 4.44 15.99 14.26
N LEU A 417 4.08 14.72 14.08
CA LEU A 417 4.43 13.61 14.98
C LEU A 417 5.69 12.86 14.55
N LYS A 418 6.22 13.12 13.34
CA LYS A 418 7.32 12.37 12.70
C LYS A 418 7.16 10.85 12.80
N ASN A 419 5.90 10.37 12.78
CA ASN A 419 5.55 8.95 12.72
C ASN A 419 5.13 8.53 11.31
N PHE A 420 5.62 9.23 10.29
CA PHE A 420 5.28 8.98 8.89
C PHE A 420 6.37 8.16 8.19
N ILE A 421 5.92 7.42 7.20
CA ILE A 421 6.77 6.73 6.23
C ILE A 421 6.78 7.59 4.98
N THR A 422 7.96 7.99 4.49
CA THR A 422 8.06 8.71 3.22
C THR A 422 7.70 7.79 2.05
N ILE A 423 7.27 8.36 0.93
CA ILE A 423 6.99 7.58 -0.29
C ILE A 423 8.27 6.88 -0.77
N GLU A 424 9.40 7.56 -0.69
CA GLU A 424 10.70 6.99 -1.06
C GLU A 424 11.08 5.77 -0.19
N GLU A 425 10.84 5.85 1.13
CA GLU A 425 11.05 4.71 2.03
C GLU A 425 10.11 3.55 1.71
N ALA A 426 8.82 3.83 1.49
CA ALA A 426 7.85 2.79 1.15
C ALA A 426 8.18 2.09 -0.18
N LEU A 427 8.70 2.81 -1.17
CA LEU A 427 9.10 2.27 -2.46
C LEU A 427 10.37 1.39 -2.41
N LYS A 428 11.15 1.40 -1.31
CA LYS A 428 12.25 0.44 -1.09
C LYS A 428 11.74 -0.96 -0.76
N ASP A 429 10.59 -1.04 -0.07
CA ASP A 429 10.02 -2.30 0.42
C ASP A 429 8.87 -2.82 -0.45
N TYR A 430 8.19 -1.93 -1.17
CA TYR A 430 6.99 -2.21 -1.96
C TYR A 430 7.08 -1.59 -3.35
N SER A 431 6.60 -2.29 -4.37
CA SER A 431 6.47 -1.72 -5.71
C SER A 431 5.36 -0.66 -5.75
N SER A 432 5.46 0.26 -6.72
CA SER A 432 4.41 1.25 -7.03
C SER A 432 3.04 0.59 -7.22
N ARG A 433 3.00 -0.53 -7.94
CA ARG A 433 1.79 -1.34 -8.15
C ARG A 433 1.20 -1.85 -6.83
N GLN A 434 2.03 -2.36 -5.92
CA GLN A 434 1.57 -2.83 -4.61
C GLN A 434 1.00 -1.69 -3.77
N LEU A 435 1.65 -0.52 -3.75
CA LEU A 435 1.14 0.65 -3.04
C LEU A 435 -0.19 1.14 -3.64
N ARG A 436 -0.29 1.15 -4.98
CA ARG A 436 -1.53 1.51 -5.65
C ARG A 436 -2.67 0.50 -5.38
N LEU A 437 -2.37 -0.81 -5.32
CA LEU A 437 -3.33 -1.85 -4.91
C LEU A 437 -3.82 -1.66 -3.48
N VAL A 438 -2.97 -1.28 -2.53
CA VAL A 438 -3.38 -0.95 -1.14
C VAL A 438 -4.52 0.05 -1.15
N PHE A 439 -4.42 1.10 -1.95
CA PHE A 439 -5.44 2.15 -2.02
C PHE A 439 -6.67 1.72 -2.82
N ALA A 440 -6.49 1.01 -3.94
CA ALA A 440 -7.59 0.51 -4.76
C ALA A 440 -8.42 -0.59 -4.08
N MET A 441 -7.82 -1.38 -3.18
CA MET A 441 -8.53 -2.40 -2.39
C MET A 441 -9.28 -1.83 -1.18
N SER A 442 -9.21 -0.52 -0.96
CA SER A 442 -9.85 0.19 0.16
C SER A 442 -10.77 1.28 -0.34
N SER A 443 -11.91 1.48 0.34
CA SER A 443 -12.81 2.61 0.03
C SER A 443 -12.09 3.93 0.23
N TRP A 444 -12.17 4.82 -0.76
CA TRP A 444 -11.40 6.07 -0.76
C TRP A 444 -11.80 7.03 0.37
N GLU A 445 -13.09 7.07 0.73
CA GLU A 445 -13.66 7.95 1.75
C GLU A 445 -13.42 7.47 3.19
N ARG A 446 -13.03 6.20 3.40
CA ARG A 446 -12.85 5.62 4.73
C ARG A 446 -11.40 5.67 5.20
N PRO A 447 -11.18 5.78 6.52
CA PRO A 447 -9.85 5.62 7.07
C PRO A 447 -9.23 4.28 6.69
N LEU A 448 -7.94 4.27 6.40
CA LEU A 448 -7.16 3.10 6.04
C LEU A 448 -6.05 2.87 7.04
N ASP A 449 -5.95 1.67 7.60
CA ASP A 449 -4.85 1.27 8.47
C ASP A 449 -3.80 0.51 7.65
N PHE A 450 -2.62 1.12 7.47
CA PHE A 450 -1.49 0.56 6.75
C PHE A 450 -0.76 -0.44 7.65
N LYS A 451 -1.12 -1.72 7.53
CA LYS A 451 -0.64 -2.81 8.35
C LYS A 451 -0.22 -4.02 7.54
N GLU A 452 0.60 -4.87 8.14
CA GLU A 452 1.20 -6.04 7.48
C GLU A 452 0.16 -7.02 6.91
N SER A 453 -1.00 -7.19 7.58
CA SER A 453 -2.07 -8.07 7.07
C SER A 453 -2.64 -7.60 5.73
N LEU A 454 -2.84 -6.28 5.57
CA LEU A 454 -3.30 -5.70 4.30
C LEU A 454 -2.26 -5.89 3.19
N LEU A 455 -0.99 -5.72 3.51
CA LEU A 455 0.11 -5.93 2.54
C LEU A 455 0.22 -7.40 2.10
N LYS A 456 -0.03 -8.35 3.00
CA LYS A 456 -0.12 -9.78 2.65
C LYS A 456 -1.28 -10.06 1.71
N GLU A 457 -2.44 -9.44 1.94
CA GLU A 457 -3.63 -9.55 1.08
C GLU A 457 -3.35 -8.97 -0.32
N VAL A 458 -2.73 -7.80 -0.40
CA VAL A 458 -2.30 -7.17 -1.66
C VAL A 458 -1.35 -8.08 -2.45
N LYS A 459 -0.31 -8.62 -1.80
CA LYS A 459 0.64 -9.54 -2.45
C LYS A 459 -0.03 -10.82 -2.94
N ALA A 460 -0.98 -11.36 -2.18
CA ALA A 460 -1.75 -12.55 -2.59
C ALA A 460 -2.64 -12.25 -3.81
N PHE A 461 -3.29 -11.08 -3.83
CA PHE A 461 -4.10 -10.62 -4.96
C PHE A 461 -3.23 -10.43 -6.22
N GLU A 462 -2.12 -9.71 -6.10
CA GLU A 462 -1.14 -9.49 -7.18
C GLU A 462 -0.63 -10.83 -7.75
N SER A 463 -0.27 -11.78 -6.89
CA SER A 463 0.19 -13.12 -7.30
C SER A 463 -0.90 -13.89 -8.05
N THR A 464 -2.16 -13.77 -7.62
CA THR A 464 -3.30 -14.42 -8.30
C THR A 464 -3.47 -13.91 -9.73
N LEU A 465 -3.44 -12.59 -9.91
CA LEU A 465 -3.52 -11.95 -11.23
C LEU A 465 -2.34 -12.31 -12.12
N SER A 466 -1.11 -12.21 -11.60
CA SER A 466 0.11 -12.54 -12.36
C SER A 466 0.12 -13.99 -12.84
N LYS A 467 -0.28 -14.93 -11.98
CA LYS A 467 -0.40 -16.36 -12.35
C LYS A 467 -1.45 -16.57 -13.44
N PHE A 468 -2.60 -15.91 -13.32
CA PHE A 468 -3.64 -16.00 -14.35
C PHE A 468 -3.13 -15.47 -15.69
N PHE A 469 -2.51 -14.30 -15.73
CA PHE A 469 -1.94 -13.73 -16.95
C PHE A 469 -0.86 -14.63 -17.58
N THR A 470 0.00 -15.22 -16.77
CA THR A 470 1.03 -16.16 -17.24
C THR A 470 0.40 -17.39 -17.89
N ILE A 471 -0.66 -17.97 -17.30
CA ILE A 471 -1.40 -19.09 -17.89
C ILE A 471 -2.02 -18.67 -19.22
N VAL A 472 -2.67 -17.52 -19.27
CA VAL A 472 -3.34 -17.02 -20.50
C VAL A 472 -2.33 -16.79 -21.62
N ARG A 473 -1.16 -16.20 -21.33
CA ARG A 473 -0.09 -16.00 -22.33
C ARG A 473 0.39 -17.36 -22.89
N ALA A 474 0.60 -18.34 -22.00
CA ALA A 474 1.01 -19.67 -22.41
C ALA A 474 -0.02 -20.35 -23.32
N LEU A 475 -1.31 -20.28 -22.96
CA LEU A 475 -2.41 -20.83 -23.77
C LEU A 475 -2.54 -20.11 -25.12
N ASN A 476 -2.39 -18.79 -25.13
CA ASN A 476 -2.43 -18.01 -26.36
C ASN A 476 -1.26 -18.34 -27.30
N ASN A 477 -0.07 -18.57 -26.77
CA ASN A 477 1.09 -18.98 -27.54
C ASN A 477 0.91 -20.39 -28.13
N ASP A 478 0.37 -21.33 -27.36
CA ASP A 478 0.03 -22.67 -27.87
C ASP A 478 -0.97 -22.58 -29.04
N TYR A 479 -2.03 -21.79 -28.88
CA TYR A 479 -3.05 -21.58 -29.92
C TYR A 479 -2.46 -20.99 -31.19
N LYS A 480 -1.61 -19.95 -31.07
CA LYS A 480 -0.91 -19.34 -32.22
C LYS A 480 -0.07 -20.39 -32.97
N HIS A 481 0.61 -21.27 -32.26
CA HIS A 481 1.41 -22.33 -32.85
C HIS A 481 0.57 -23.38 -33.55
N GLU A 482 -0.58 -23.76 -32.96
CA GLU A 482 -1.51 -24.72 -33.61
C GLU A 482 -2.06 -24.17 -34.92
N ILE A 483 -2.47 -22.92 -34.96
CA ILE A 483 -2.92 -22.23 -36.19
C ILE A 483 -1.80 -22.16 -37.24
N ALA A 484 -0.60 -21.78 -36.83
CA ALA A 484 0.56 -21.72 -37.73
C ALA A 484 0.90 -23.14 -38.30
N GLY A 485 0.62 -24.18 -37.55
CA GLY A 485 0.73 -25.58 -37.98
C GLY A 485 -0.45 -26.11 -38.86
N GLY A 486 -1.41 -25.21 -39.21
CA GLY A 486 -2.55 -25.54 -40.08
C GLY A 486 -3.73 -26.22 -39.36
N ARG A 487 -3.74 -26.26 -38.06
CA ARG A 487 -4.86 -26.77 -37.25
C ARG A 487 -5.82 -25.66 -36.93
N TYR A 488 -7.02 -25.69 -37.51
CA TYR A 488 -8.09 -24.73 -37.21
C TYR A 488 -9.14 -25.39 -36.30
N PRO A 489 -9.22 -25.05 -35.02
CA PRO A 489 -10.24 -25.60 -34.14
C PRO A 489 -11.59 -24.89 -34.43
N VAL A 490 -12.36 -25.44 -35.35
CA VAL A 490 -13.72 -24.97 -35.66
C VAL A 490 -14.71 -25.87 -35.00
N LYS A 491 -15.19 -25.52 -33.81
CA LYS A 491 -16.21 -26.28 -33.08
C LYS A 491 -17.34 -25.38 -32.61
N LYS A 492 -18.52 -25.95 -32.45
CA LYS A 492 -19.68 -25.28 -31.83
C LYS A 492 -19.37 -25.01 -30.37
N LEU A 493 -19.79 -23.83 -29.83
CA LEU A 493 -19.64 -23.50 -28.43
C LEU A 493 -20.32 -24.53 -27.54
N THR A 494 -19.60 -25.03 -26.55
CA THR A 494 -20.10 -25.91 -25.50
C THR A 494 -20.90 -25.16 -24.45
N LEU A 495 -21.51 -25.88 -23.49
CA LEU A 495 -22.19 -25.25 -22.36
C LEU A 495 -21.18 -24.50 -21.48
N ALA A 496 -19.99 -25.06 -21.25
CA ALA A 496 -18.95 -24.41 -20.46
C ALA A 496 -18.50 -23.09 -21.08
N ASP A 497 -18.33 -23.04 -22.42
CA ASP A 497 -17.99 -21.82 -23.16
C ASP A 497 -19.05 -20.73 -22.97
N LYS A 498 -20.34 -21.10 -23.07
CA LYS A 498 -21.45 -20.16 -22.90
C LYS A 498 -21.56 -19.68 -21.45
N THR A 499 -21.30 -20.56 -20.49
CA THR A 499 -21.33 -20.21 -19.06
C THR A 499 -20.26 -19.17 -18.75
N LEU A 500 -19.01 -19.38 -19.14
CA LEU A 500 -17.95 -18.38 -18.89
C LEU A 500 -18.18 -17.09 -19.64
N SER A 501 -18.71 -17.14 -20.87
CA SER A 501 -19.10 -15.94 -21.61
C SER A 501 -20.24 -15.18 -20.90
N GLY A 502 -21.21 -15.89 -20.32
CA GLY A 502 -22.25 -15.30 -19.47
C GLY A 502 -21.70 -14.70 -18.17
N ASP A 503 -20.77 -15.41 -17.51
CA ASP A 503 -20.08 -14.91 -16.30
C ASP A 503 -19.33 -13.59 -16.58
N LEU A 504 -18.73 -13.44 -17.75
CA LEU A 504 -18.11 -12.17 -18.16
C LEU A 504 -19.13 -11.03 -18.23
N VAL A 505 -20.31 -11.28 -18.85
CA VAL A 505 -21.36 -10.26 -18.95
C VAL A 505 -21.88 -9.87 -17.55
N VAL A 506 -22.08 -10.87 -16.67
CA VAL A 506 -22.47 -10.60 -15.26
C VAL A 506 -21.42 -9.74 -14.57
N ALA A 507 -20.15 -10.11 -14.67
CA ALA A 507 -19.05 -9.36 -14.06
C ALA A 507 -18.96 -7.92 -14.59
N GLN A 508 -19.22 -7.70 -15.89
CA GLN A 508 -19.27 -6.36 -16.49
C GLN A 508 -20.39 -5.51 -15.90
N ASN A 509 -21.57 -6.07 -15.72
CA ASN A 509 -22.73 -5.37 -15.14
C ASN A 509 -22.49 -5.06 -13.66
N GLU A 510 -22.05 -6.04 -12.87
CA GLU A 510 -21.74 -5.86 -11.45
C GLU A 510 -20.62 -4.82 -11.23
N ALA A 511 -19.60 -4.81 -12.09
CA ALA A 511 -18.53 -3.81 -12.04
C ALA A 511 -19.06 -2.41 -12.38
N HIS A 512 -20.00 -2.29 -13.33
CA HIS A 512 -20.65 -1.02 -13.63
C HIS A 512 -21.48 -0.51 -12.45
N GLU A 513 -22.28 -1.38 -11.82
CA GLU A 513 -23.01 -1.05 -10.61
C GLU A 513 -22.08 -0.61 -9.47
N ALA A 514 -20.96 -1.30 -9.29
CA ALA A 514 -19.97 -0.96 -8.28
C ALA A 514 -19.29 0.40 -8.55
N PHE A 515 -18.99 0.72 -9.81
CA PHE A 515 -18.46 2.05 -10.16
C PHE A 515 -19.54 3.14 -9.99
N CYS A 516 -20.81 2.85 -10.28
CA CYS A 516 -21.90 3.76 -10.01
C CYS A 516 -22.14 3.98 -8.51
N ASP A 517 -21.76 3.03 -7.65
CA ASP A 517 -21.86 3.16 -6.20
C ASP A 517 -20.56 3.72 -5.60
N ASN A 518 -20.38 5.02 -5.70
CA ASN A 518 -19.26 5.76 -5.09
C ASN A 518 -17.87 5.31 -5.59
N LEU A 519 -17.74 4.95 -6.86
CA LEU A 519 -16.50 4.51 -7.49
C LEU A 519 -15.85 3.35 -6.70
N SER A 520 -16.63 2.34 -6.31
CA SER A 520 -16.24 1.27 -5.38
C SER A 520 -15.21 0.32 -5.97
N THR A 521 -13.94 0.73 -6.02
CA THR A 521 -12.83 -0.09 -6.51
C THR A 521 -12.63 -1.40 -5.74
N PRO A 522 -12.84 -1.49 -4.40
CA PRO A 522 -12.74 -2.77 -3.69
C PRO A 522 -13.73 -3.82 -4.20
N GLN A 523 -14.95 -3.38 -4.54
CA GLN A 523 -15.98 -4.27 -5.09
C GLN A 523 -15.59 -4.75 -6.50
N VAL A 524 -15.12 -3.84 -7.35
CA VAL A 524 -14.67 -4.16 -8.71
C VAL A 524 -13.50 -5.15 -8.69
N LEU A 525 -12.53 -4.97 -7.81
CA LEU A 525 -11.40 -5.91 -7.68
C LEU A 525 -11.83 -7.29 -7.19
N ARG A 526 -12.84 -7.38 -6.32
CA ARG A 526 -13.45 -8.67 -5.93
C ARG A 526 -14.11 -9.36 -7.12
N ILE A 527 -14.90 -8.63 -7.92
CA ILE A 527 -15.53 -9.15 -9.14
C ILE A 527 -14.47 -9.69 -10.11
N VAL A 528 -13.37 -8.96 -10.29
CA VAL A 528 -12.22 -9.42 -11.10
C VAL A 528 -11.65 -10.73 -10.56
N GLN A 529 -11.46 -10.85 -9.24
CA GLN A 529 -10.93 -12.06 -8.61
C GLN A 529 -11.88 -13.26 -8.77
N GLU A 530 -13.18 -13.05 -8.62
CA GLU A 530 -14.20 -14.08 -8.83
C GLU A 530 -14.22 -14.56 -10.30
N LEU A 531 -14.15 -13.64 -11.25
CA LEU A 531 -14.10 -13.97 -12.68
C LEU A 531 -12.82 -14.74 -13.03
N ILE A 532 -11.68 -14.42 -12.43
CA ILE A 532 -10.44 -15.21 -12.56
C ILE A 532 -10.63 -16.62 -12.01
N SER A 533 -11.28 -16.77 -10.86
CA SER A 533 -11.57 -18.09 -10.29
C SER A 533 -12.43 -18.94 -11.21
N LYS A 534 -13.51 -18.38 -11.79
CA LYS A 534 -14.36 -19.03 -12.77
C LYS A 534 -13.60 -19.41 -14.04
N SER A 535 -12.72 -18.52 -14.50
CA SER A 535 -11.85 -18.76 -15.68
C SER A 535 -10.86 -19.90 -15.44
N ASN A 536 -10.23 -19.94 -14.26
CA ASN A 536 -9.34 -21.04 -13.88
C ASN A 536 -10.07 -22.39 -13.81
N ASN A 537 -11.29 -22.40 -13.28
CA ASN A 537 -12.13 -23.60 -13.28
C ASN A 537 -12.47 -24.05 -14.71
N TYR A 538 -12.84 -23.13 -15.59
CA TYR A 538 -13.07 -23.44 -17.01
C TYR A 538 -11.84 -24.04 -17.67
N ILE A 539 -10.66 -23.46 -17.47
CA ILE A 539 -9.38 -23.97 -17.99
C ILE A 539 -9.14 -25.40 -17.47
N GLN A 540 -9.40 -25.66 -16.19
CA GLN A 540 -9.24 -26.97 -15.58
C GLN A 540 -10.18 -28.02 -16.17
N VAL A 541 -11.47 -27.69 -16.33
CA VAL A 541 -12.48 -28.56 -16.94
C VAL A 541 -12.08 -28.90 -18.39
N CYS A 542 -11.65 -27.92 -19.17
CA CYS A 542 -11.19 -28.19 -20.55
C CYS A 542 -9.90 -29.03 -20.57
N SER A 543 -9.00 -28.85 -19.59
CA SER A 543 -7.75 -29.64 -19.50
C SER A 543 -7.98 -31.12 -19.11
N SER A 544 -9.12 -31.47 -18.49
CA SER A 544 -9.46 -32.85 -18.15
C SER A 544 -9.84 -33.72 -19.37
N GLY A 545 -9.97 -33.10 -20.56
CA GLY A 545 -10.21 -33.79 -21.82
C GLY A 545 -11.68 -33.96 -22.20
N GLU A 546 -12.62 -33.51 -21.37
CA GLU A 546 -14.06 -33.55 -21.65
C GLU A 546 -14.49 -32.49 -22.67
N ASN A 547 -13.80 -31.35 -22.69
CA ASN A 547 -14.07 -30.23 -23.57
C ASN A 547 -12.75 -29.66 -24.15
N GLU A 548 -12.81 -29.15 -25.39
CA GLU A 548 -11.69 -28.45 -26.00
C GLU A 548 -11.74 -26.99 -25.59
N LEU A 549 -10.61 -26.43 -25.09
CA LEU A 549 -10.51 -25.04 -24.61
C LEU A 549 -10.72 -24.04 -25.76
N ARG A 550 -11.59 -23.06 -25.55
CA ARG A 550 -11.80 -21.92 -26.46
C ARG A 550 -11.02 -20.72 -25.95
N ILE A 551 -9.87 -20.50 -26.56
CA ILE A 551 -8.97 -19.40 -26.14
C ILE A 551 -9.61 -18.02 -26.29
N GLU A 552 -10.48 -17.84 -27.29
CA GLU A 552 -11.12 -16.55 -27.57
C GLU A 552 -11.95 -16.03 -26.37
N ILE A 553 -12.57 -16.95 -25.62
CA ILE A 553 -13.37 -16.60 -24.44
C ILE A 553 -12.44 -16.16 -23.31
N ILE A 554 -11.36 -16.90 -23.07
CA ILE A 554 -10.33 -16.53 -22.07
C ILE A 554 -9.69 -15.21 -22.44
N LEU A 555 -9.37 -14.96 -23.71
CA LEU A 555 -8.83 -13.67 -24.17
C LEU A 555 -9.82 -12.53 -23.97
N SER A 556 -11.12 -12.77 -24.16
CA SER A 556 -12.15 -11.75 -23.92
C SER A 556 -12.24 -11.38 -22.43
N VAL A 557 -12.23 -12.37 -21.55
CA VAL A 557 -12.15 -12.16 -20.09
C VAL A 557 -10.89 -11.40 -19.74
N THR A 558 -9.73 -11.83 -20.24
CA THR A 558 -8.43 -11.21 -19.91
C THR A 558 -8.37 -9.77 -20.38
N LYS A 559 -8.81 -9.47 -21.59
CA LYS A 559 -8.83 -8.10 -22.14
C LYS A 559 -9.72 -7.18 -21.31
N TRP A 560 -10.87 -7.69 -20.85
CA TRP A 560 -11.74 -6.91 -19.96
C TRP A 560 -11.08 -6.64 -18.60
N ILE A 561 -10.48 -7.65 -17.97
CA ILE A 561 -9.75 -7.49 -16.71
C ILE A 561 -8.62 -6.47 -16.88
N VAL A 562 -7.81 -6.61 -17.94
CA VAL A 562 -6.70 -5.67 -18.23
C VAL A 562 -7.24 -4.25 -18.47
N LYS A 563 -8.37 -4.09 -19.17
CA LYS A 563 -9.01 -2.79 -19.34
C LYS A 563 -9.39 -2.14 -18.00
N ILE A 564 -10.01 -2.91 -17.08
CA ILE A 564 -10.34 -2.41 -15.74
C ILE A 564 -9.09 -2.00 -14.96
N LEU A 565 -8.04 -2.83 -14.98
CA LEU A 565 -6.79 -2.52 -14.30
C LEU A 565 -6.09 -1.28 -14.89
N ASP A 566 -6.10 -1.12 -16.21
CA ASP A 566 -5.54 0.01 -16.93
C ASP A 566 -6.26 1.33 -16.54
N ILE A 567 -7.61 1.30 -16.48
CA ILE A 567 -8.43 2.40 -15.96
C ILE A 567 -8.03 2.77 -14.53
N LEU A 568 -7.73 1.81 -13.68
CA LEU A 568 -7.28 2.06 -12.31
C LEU A 568 -5.80 2.48 -12.22
N GLY A 569 -5.12 2.67 -13.37
CA GLY A 569 -3.73 3.11 -13.45
C GLY A 569 -2.71 2.00 -13.22
N PHE A 570 -3.06 0.75 -13.47
CA PHE A 570 -2.10 -0.35 -13.56
C PHE A 570 -1.69 -0.54 -15.01
N GLU A 571 -0.45 -0.19 -15.33
CA GLU A 571 0.05 -0.19 -16.71
C GLU A 571 -0.09 -1.56 -17.38
N ALA A 572 -0.79 -1.59 -18.50
CA ALA A 572 -1.00 -2.79 -19.27
C ALA A 572 0.17 -3.10 -20.19
N ARG A 573 0.45 -4.39 -20.43
CA ARG A 573 1.37 -4.85 -21.46
C ARG A 573 0.84 -4.46 -22.85
N ALA A 574 1.75 -4.29 -23.81
CA ALA A 574 1.41 -3.95 -25.20
C ALA A 574 0.49 -4.99 -25.85
N ASP A 575 0.62 -6.28 -25.50
CA ASP A 575 -0.24 -7.36 -25.98
C ASP A 575 -1.62 -7.43 -25.31
N ARG A 576 -1.88 -6.60 -24.29
CA ARG A 576 -3.11 -6.60 -23.47
C ARG A 576 -3.40 -7.92 -22.77
N LEU A 577 -2.37 -8.74 -22.49
CA LEU A 577 -2.48 -10.02 -21.78
C LEU A 577 -1.85 -9.99 -20.38
N GLY A 578 -2.05 -8.90 -19.67
CA GLY A 578 -1.57 -8.64 -18.33
C GLY A 578 -1.05 -7.23 -18.15
N TRP A 579 -0.44 -6.99 -17.01
CA TRP A 579 0.26 -5.74 -16.68
C TRP A 579 1.77 -5.84 -16.94
N LEU A 580 2.45 -4.69 -17.03
CA LEU A 580 3.90 -4.63 -17.18
C LEU A 580 4.59 -5.24 -15.96
N ASP A 581 5.61 -6.05 -16.18
CA ASP A 581 6.47 -6.53 -15.09
C ASP A 581 7.55 -5.48 -14.80
N SER A 582 7.85 -5.27 -13.52
CA SER A 582 8.86 -4.29 -13.06
C SER A 582 10.29 -4.51 -13.60
N SER A 583 10.54 -5.67 -14.22
CA SER A 583 11.79 -6.01 -14.90
C SER A 583 11.83 -5.62 -16.39
N GLU A 584 10.72 -5.16 -16.96
CA GLU A 584 10.61 -4.78 -18.38
C GLU A 584 10.75 -3.25 -18.61
N GLU A 585 10.91 -2.46 -17.56
CA GLU A 585 11.20 -1.03 -17.66
C GLU A 585 12.58 -0.81 -18.30
N GLY A 586 12.59 -0.50 -19.59
CA GLY A 586 13.78 0.02 -20.29
C GLY A 586 14.45 -0.86 -21.33
N THR A 587 13.93 -2.03 -21.67
CA THR A 587 14.49 -2.82 -22.77
C THR A 587 13.54 -2.85 -23.98
N SER A 588 14.09 -2.38 -25.10
CA SER A 588 13.51 -2.41 -26.44
C SER A 588 12.75 -3.71 -26.74
N SER A 589 11.68 -3.60 -27.50
CA SER A 589 10.69 -4.53 -28.02
C SER A 589 11.16 -5.93 -28.52
N PHE A 590 12.20 -6.50 -27.97
CA PHE A 590 12.64 -7.86 -28.28
C PHE A 590 11.77 -8.84 -27.46
N ASN A 591 10.78 -9.46 -28.11
CA ASN A 591 9.91 -10.43 -27.47
C ASN A 591 10.72 -11.69 -27.16
N LYS A 592 11.29 -11.72 -25.96
CA LYS A 592 12.14 -12.82 -25.46
C LYS A 592 11.40 -14.17 -25.50
N GLU A 593 10.09 -14.15 -25.31
CA GLU A 593 9.23 -15.33 -25.36
C GLU A 593 9.18 -15.92 -26.77
N ASP A 594 8.94 -15.12 -27.80
CA ASP A 594 8.87 -15.58 -29.19
C ASP A 594 10.22 -16.12 -29.68
N THR A 595 11.33 -15.55 -29.24
CA THR A 595 12.68 -15.98 -29.62
C THR A 595 13.05 -17.33 -29.00
N LEU A 596 12.70 -17.53 -27.73
CA LEU A 596 13.07 -18.75 -26.99
C LEU A 596 12.09 -19.91 -27.20
N MET A 597 10.84 -19.62 -27.60
CA MET A 597 9.78 -20.63 -27.70
C MET A 597 10.14 -21.86 -28.58
N PRO A 598 10.77 -21.74 -29.77
CA PRO A 598 11.13 -22.92 -30.57
C PRO A 598 12.07 -23.89 -29.82
N TYR A 599 13.02 -23.34 -29.08
CA TYR A 599 14.00 -24.11 -28.30
C TYR A 599 13.36 -24.78 -27.10
N ILE A 600 12.49 -24.07 -26.40
CA ILE A 600 11.77 -24.60 -25.24
C ILE A 600 10.79 -25.71 -25.68
N LYS A 601 10.15 -25.53 -26.83
CA LYS A 601 9.23 -26.54 -27.37
C LYS A 601 9.95 -27.85 -27.76
N ALA A 602 11.14 -27.74 -28.35
CA ALA A 602 11.99 -28.92 -28.65
C ALA A 602 12.37 -29.66 -27.36
N LEU A 603 12.74 -28.92 -26.30
CA LEU A 603 13.06 -29.48 -25.00
C LEU A 603 11.84 -30.16 -24.34
N SER A 604 10.66 -29.51 -24.44
CA SER A 604 9.41 -30.06 -23.93
C SER A 604 9.02 -31.39 -24.64
N GLN A 605 9.15 -31.44 -25.96
CA GLN A 605 8.88 -32.66 -26.73
C GLN A 605 9.83 -33.81 -26.33
N PHE A 606 11.10 -33.51 -26.13
CA PHE A 606 12.05 -34.49 -25.61
C PHE A 606 11.64 -35.01 -24.22
N ARG A 607 11.29 -34.14 -23.30
CA ARG A 607 10.79 -34.50 -21.98
C ARG A 607 9.54 -35.39 -22.08
N ASP A 608 8.57 -35.02 -22.92
CA ASP A 608 7.33 -35.76 -23.07
C ASP A 608 7.56 -37.16 -23.67
N SER A 609 8.48 -37.29 -24.63
CA SER A 609 8.88 -38.58 -25.19
C SER A 609 9.51 -39.49 -24.13
N VAL A 610 10.42 -38.95 -23.35
CA VAL A 610 11.10 -39.67 -22.25
C VAL A 610 10.08 -40.10 -21.18
N ARG A 611 9.14 -39.23 -20.83
CA ARG A 611 8.09 -39.52 -19.85
C ARG A 611 7.14 -40.61 -20.34
N ASN A 612 6.73 -40.57 -21.61
CA ASN A 612 5.85 -41.57 -22.19
C ASN A 612 6.53 -42.93 -22.24
N SER A 613 7.83 -43.00 -22.57
CA SER A 613 8.61 -44.25 -22.54
C SER A 613 8.67 -44.81 -21.10
N ALA A 614 8.79 -43.95 -20.10
CA ALA A 614 8.78 -44.35 -18.69
C ALA A 614 7.41 -44.92 -18.25
N ILE A 615 6.31 -44.32 -18.68
CA ILE A 615 4.95 -44.76 -18.38
C ILE A 615 4.68 -46.13 -19.03
N ASN A 616 5.28 -46.39 -20.20
CA ASN A 616 5.14 -47.63 -20.95
C ASN A 616 6.03 -48.79 -20.44
N LYS A 617 6.64 -48.68 -19.28
CA LYS A 617 7.42 -49.71 -18.55
C LYS A 617 8.84 -49.99 -19.03
N GLU A 618 9.50 -49.06 -19.68
CA GLU A 618 10.95 -49.11 -19.90
C GLU A 618 11.65 -48.44 -18.68
N ASP A 619 12.59 -49.08 -18.05
CA ASP A 619 13.36 -48.62 -16.84
C ASP A 619 12.89 -47.29 -16.15
N ILE A 620 11.75 -47.40 -15.48
CA ILE A 620 10.84 -46.32 -15.08
C ILE A 620 11.52 -45.27 -14.19
N SER A 621 12.42 -45.71 -13.31
CA SER A 621 12.97 -44.77 -12.28
C SER A 621 14.01 -43.81 -12.85
N LYS A 622 14.83 -44.24 -13.79
CA LYS A 622 15.88 -43.39 -14.41
C LYS A 622 15.29 -42.36 -15.38
N VAL A 623 14.27 -42.77 -16.11
CA VAL A 623 13.63 -41.93 -17.13
C VAL A 623 12.78 -40.86 -16.48
N LEU A 624 12.05 -41.18 -15.39
CA LEU A 624 11.31 -40.19 -14.60
C LEU A 624 12.24 -39.18 -13.92
N SER A 625 13.35 -39.69 -13.37
CA SER A 625 14.36 -38.81 -12.73
C SER A 625 14.99 -37.85 -13.74
N ALA A 626 15.32 -38.29 -14.95
CA ALA A 626 15.83 -37.43 -16.01
C ALA A 626 14.79 -36.38 -16.45
N SER A 627 13.51 -36.78 -16.51
CA SER A 627 12.40 -35.88 -16.84
C SER A 627 12.16 -34.80 -15.78
N ASP A 628 12.25 -35.17 -14.49
CA ASP A 628 12.11 -34.24 -13.38
C ASP A 628 13.31 -33.30 -13.29
N LYS A 629 14.50 -33.75 -13.61
CA LYS A 629 15.71 -32.94 -13.65
C LYS A 629 15.62 -31.86 -14.71
N ILE A 630 15.22 -32.18 -15.94
CA ILE A 630 15.04 -31.18 -17.01
C ILE A 630 13.95 -30.14 -16.62
N ARG A 631 12.87 -30.62 -15.99
CA ARG A 631 11.82 -29.71 -15.48
C ARG A 631 12.35 -28.72 -14.47
N SER A 632 13.20 -29.19 -13.56
CA SER A 632 13.81 -28.32 -12.55
C SER A 632 14.78 -27.31 -13.17
N GLU A 633 15.61 -27.76 -14.14
CA GLU A 633 16.54 -26.89 -14.86
C GLU A 633 15.80 -25.80 -15.68
N LEU A 634 14.66 -26.13 -16.28
CA LEU A 634 13.82 -25.14 -16.98
C LEU A 634 13.19 -24.11 -16.05
N ILE A 635 12.75 -24.52 -14.85
CA ILE A 635 12.28 -23.59 -13.83
C ILE A 635 13.39 -22.62 -13.43
N ASP A 636 14.64 -23.11 -13.29
CA ASP A 636 15.79 -22.24 -12.98
C ASP A 636 16.05 -21.19 -14.06
N LEU A 637 15.73 -21.50 -15.31
CA LEU A 637 15.79 -20.61 -16.48
C LEU A 637 14.55 -19.74 -16.67
N GLY A 638 13.59 -19.82 -15.73
CA GLY A 638 12.35 -19.02 -15.78
C GLY A 638 11.23 -19.63 -16.61
N VAL A 639 11.26 -20.93 -16.86
CA VAL A 639 10.23 -21.65 -17.63
C VAL A 639 9.62 -22.78 -16.81
N SER A 640 8.29 -22.79 -16.64
CA SER A 640 7.54 -23.88 -16.00
C SER A 640 6.81 -24.72 -17.05
N LEU A 641 6.81 -26.04 -16.86
CA LEU A 641 6.09 -27.01 -17.68
C LEU A 641 4.97 -27.65 -16.86
N ASP A 642 3.72 -27.44 -17.27
CA ASP A 642 2.54 -28.07 -16.65
C ASP A 642 2.04 -29.23 -17.48
N ASP A 643 1.92 -30.40 -16.88
CA ASP A 643 1.43 -31.61 -17.55
C ASP A 643 -0.07 -31.53 -17.85
N ARG A 644 -0.45 -31.96 -19.07
CA ARG A 644 -1.86 -32.04 -19.49
C ARG A 644 -2.24 -33.51 -19.79
N PRO A 645 -3.51 -33.86 -19.64
CA PRO A 645 -3.99 -35.23 -19.91
C PRO A 645 -3.72 -35.75 -21.32
N ASN A 646 -3.61 -34.86 -22.31
CA ASN A 646 -3.29 -35.18 -23.70
C ASN A 646 -1.81 -35.52 -23.95
N GLY A 647 -0.96 -35.51 -22.91
CA GLY A 647 0.46 -35.86 -22.98
C GLY A 647 1.40 -34.75 -23.39
N SER A 648 0.92 -33.57 -23.81
CA SER A 648 1.77 -32.41 -24.08
C SER A 648 1.75 -31.40 -22.92
N ALA A 649 2.93 -30.87 -22.52
CA ALA A 649 3.02 -29.92 -21.43
C ALA A 649 2.65 -28.49 -21.86
N LEU A 650 2.00 -27.75 -21.00
CA LEU A 650 1.80 -26.30 -21.15
C LEU A 650 3.08 -25.56 -20.72
N ILE A 651 3.62 -24.74 -21.61
CA ILE A 651 4.84 -23.96 -21.38
C ILE A 651 4.47 -22.56 -20.86
N LYS A 652 5.04 -22.18 -19.71
CA LYS A 652 4.84 -20.85 -19.09
C LYS A 652 6.18 -20.17 -18.86
N PHE A 653 6.28 -18.90 -19.21
CA PHE A 653 7.39 -18.03 -18.82
C PHE A 653 7.05 -17.36 -17.48
N LEU A 654 7.94 -17.52 -16.53
CA LEU A 654 7.76 -17.03 -15.16
C LEU A 654 8.38 -15.64 -15.04
N ASN A 655 7.70 -14.74 -14.34
CA ASN A 655 8.32 -13.50 -13.89
C ASN A 655 9.23 -13.75 -12.67
N ALA A 656 9.98 -12.73 -12.26
CA ALA A 656 10.95 -12.85 -11.16
C ALA A 656 10.29 -13.28 -9.84
N GLN A 657 9.07 -12.83 -9.57
CA GLN A 657 8.33 -13.18 -8.36
C GLN A 657 7.82 -14.63 -8.41
N GLU A 658 7.22 -15.03 -9.51
CA GLU A 658 6.75 -16.41 -9.72
C GLU A 658 7.89 -17.42 -9.63
N LEU A 659 9.06 -17.06 -10.17
CA LEU A 659 10.28 -17.86 -10.07
C LEU A 659 10.75 -18.00 -8.62
N ALA A 660 10.76 -16.89 -7.86
CA ALA A 660 11.12 -16.90 -6.45
C ALA A 660 10.15 -17.74 -5.62
N ASP A 661 8.85 -17.60 -5.85
CA ASP A 661 7.80 -18.37 -5.16
C ASP A 661 7.94 -19.87 -5.43
N LEU A 662 8.19 -20.26 -6.67
CA LEU A 662 8.38 -21.68 -7.04
C LEU A 662 9.66 -22.27 -6.44
N LYS A 663 10.76 -21.53 -6.43
CA LYS A 663 12.02 -21.96 -5.80
C LYS A 663 11.85 -22.15 -4.29
N GLU A 664 11.15 -21.25 -3.63
CA GLU A 664 10.88 -21.40 -2.20
C GLU A 664 9.94 -22.59 -1.92
N GLN A 665 8.92 -22.81 -2.74
CA GLN A 665 8.07 -24.01 -2.63
C GLN A 665 8.84 -25.33 -2.86
N GLN A 666 9.78 -25.36 -3.80
CA GLN A 666 10.65 -26.52 -4.03
C GLN A 666 11.55 -26.77 -2.83
N ARG A 667 12.19 -25.72 -2.31
CA ARG A 667 13.05 -25.79 -1.13
C ARG A 667 12.30 -26.32 0.10
N LEU A 668 11.07 -25.83 0.31
CA LEU A 668 10.21 -26.31 1.41
C LEU A 668 9.81 -27.78 1.24
N LYS A 669 9.49 -28.22 0.00
CA LYS A 669 9.20 -29.64 -0.27
C LYS A 669 10.43 -30.53 -0.06
N GLU A 670 11.60 -30.11 -0.52
CA GLU A 670 12.84 -30.86 -0.29
C GLU A 670 13.21 -30.95 1.18
N ALA A 671 13.02 -29.86 1.94
CA ALA A 671 13.23 -29.86 3.39
C ALA A 671 12.27 -30.84 4.11
N GLN A 672 10.99 -30.87 3.70
CA GLN A 672 10.00 -31.80 4.24
C GLN A 672 10.30 -33.26 3.89
N LEU A 673 10.80 -33.51 2.67
CA LEU A 673 11.20 -34.86 2.26
C LEU A 673 12.43 -35.34 3.04
N LYS A 674 13.44 -34.50 3.21
CA LYS A 674 14.62 -34.79 4.04
C LYS A 674 14.25 -35.07 5.49
N GLU A 675 13.37 -34.26 6.06
CA GLU A 675 12.88 -34.47 7.42
C GLU A 675 12.10 -35.81 7.57
N LYS A 676 11.27 -36.16 6.57
CA LYS A 676 10.58 -37.46 6.54
C LYS A 676 11.55 -38.65 6.41
N GLU A 677 12.59 -38.51 5.61
CA GLU A 677 13.62 -39.55 5.47
C GLU A 677 14.45 -39.70 6.74
N GLU A 678 14.82 -38.59 7.39
CA GLU A 678 15.52 -38.66 8.67
C GLU A 678 14.66 -39.29 9.77
N LYS A 679 13.37 -38.92 9.85
CA LYS A 679 12.43 -39.55 10.79
C LYS A 679 12.28 -41.05 10.52
N LYS A 680 12.20 -41.47 9.23
CA LYS A 680 12.18 -42.89 8.87
C LYS A 680 13.48 -43.60 9.27
N LYS A 681 14.65 -43.00 9.04
CA LYS A 681 15.95 -43.55 9.46
C LYS A 681 16.05 -43.68 10.99
N GLN A 682 15.64 -42.64 11.71
CA GLN A 682 15.61 -42.70 13.19
C GLN A 682 14.65 -43.76 13.72
N GLN A 683 13.48 -43.92 13.09
CA GLN A 683 12.51 -44.92 13.50
C GLN A 683 12.98 -46.36 13.15
N ALA A 684 13.66 -46.52 12.04
CA ALA A 684 14.28 -47.80 11.67
C ALA A 684 15.42 -48.15 12.63
N LEU A 685 16.26 -47.17 13.02
CA LEU A 685 17.35 -47.36 13.98
C LEU A 685 16.81 -47.71 15.39
N ALA A 686 15.74 -47.02 15.80
CA ALA A 686 15.07 -47.30 17.08
C ALA A 686 14.42 -48.68 17.11
N ASN A 687 13.83 -49.10 16.00
CA ASN A 687 13.25 -50.45 15.85
C ASN A 687 14.33 -51.54 15.83
N ALA A 688 15.44 -51.32 15.13
CA ALA A 688 16.59 -52.22 15.14
C ALA A 688 17.19 -52.41 16.54
N LYS A 689 17.32 -51.28 17.29
CA LYS A 689 17.81 -51.31 18.69
C LYS A 689 16.87 -52.07 19.63
N LYS A 690 15.54 -51.86 19.46
CA LYS A 690 14.53 -52.64 20.23
C LYS A 690 14.56 -54.15 19.91
N GLU A 691 14.79 -54.48 18.66
CA GLU A 691 14.87 -55.89 18.25
C GLU A 691 16.17 -56.53 18.73
N GLU A 692 17.28 -55.79 18.74
CA GLU A 692 18.55 -56.25 19.34
C GLU A 692 18.42 -56.49 20.87
N GLU A 693 17.79 -55.52 21.56
CA GLU A 693 17.49 -55.68 23.00
C GLU A 693 16.55 -56.86 23.28
N ARG A 694 15.57 -57.08 22.44
CA ARG A 694 14.67 -58.24 22.48
C ARG A 694 15.41 -59.57 22.29
N LEU A 695 16.23 -59.62 21.27
CA LEU A 695 17.07 -60.76 20.95
C LEU A 695 18.08 -61.04 22.08
N ALA A 696 18.67 -60.02 22.66
CA ALA A 696 19.56 -60.17 23.83
C ALA A 696 18.84 -60.75 25.04
N LYS A 697 17.61 -60.33 25.30
CA LYS A 697 16.78 -60.92 26.38
C LYS A 697 16.36 -62.36 26.08
N MET A 698 16.05 -62.68 24.83
CA MET A 698 15.70 -64.04 24.42
C MET A 698 16.87 -65.04 24.48
N LYS A 699 18.12 -64.58 24.33
CA LYS A 699 19.35 -65.39 24.43
C LYS A 699 19.67 -65.87 25.85
N LEU A 700 19.14 -65.19 26.84
CA LEU A 700 19.45 -65.51 28.23
C LEU A 700 18.85 -66.87 28.61
N ASP A 701 19.70 -67.87 28.96
CA ASP A 701 19.26 -69.16 29.44
C ASP A 701 18.41 -68.97 30.72
N PRO A 702 17.22 -69.60 30.80
CA PRO A 702 16.38 -69.52 31.99
C PRO A 702 17.09 -69.91 33.27
N LYS A 703 18.07 -70.80 33.21
CA LYS A 703 18.87 -71.26 34.34
C LYS A 703 19.81 -70.17 34.84
N ASP A 704 20.20 -69.23 33.98
CA ASP A 704 21.11 -68.14 34.34
C ASP A 704 20.39 -66.86 34.79
N LEU A 705 19.02 -66.87 34.72
CA LEU A 705 18.20 -65.70 34.98
C LEU A 705 18.37 -65.14 36.42
N PHE A 706 18.66 -65.99 37.37
CA PHE A 706 18.75 -65.65 38.77
C PHE A 706 20.12 -65.95 39.40
N GLN A 707 21.19 -66.03 38.61
CA GLN A 707 22.57 -66.37 39.08
C GLN A 707 23.27 -65.22 39.82
N ASP A 708 22.58 -64.18 40.17
CA ASP A 708 23.13 -63.06 40.95
C ASP A 708 23.35 -63.45 42.44
N LYS A 709 24.61 -63.77 42.72
CA LYS A 709 25.07 -64.15 44.03
C LYS A 709 24.94 -63.06 45.12
N SER A 710 24.70 -61.83 44.72
CA SER A 710 24.43 -60.73 45.62
C SER A 710 23.00 -60.72 46.16
N LEU A 711 22.09 -61.43 45.48
CA LEU A 711 20.67 -61.49 45.79
C LEU A 711 20.24 -62.86 46.31
N TYR A 712 20.93 -63.93 45.94
CA TYR A 712 20.57 -65.30 46.26
C TYR A 712 21.82 -66.14 46.58
N SER A 713 21.69 -67.12 47.52
CA SER A 713 22.80 -67.95 47.93
C SER A 713 22.67 -69.42 47.57
N GLU A 714 21.47 -69.95 47.32
CA GLU A 714 21.21 -71.34 46.87
C GLU A 714 20.10 -71.38 45.81
N TRP A 715 20.17 -72.33 44.91
CA TRP A 715 19.22 -72.54 43.77
C TRP A 715 18.82 -74.00 43.69
N ASP A 716 17.65 -74.29 43.14
CA ASP A 716 17.24 -75.66 42.83
C ASP A 716 17.84 -76.14 41.44
N GLU A 717 17.55 -77.40 41.11
CA GLU A 717 18.06 -78.01 39.86
C GLU A 717 17.65 -77.25 38.57
N SER A 718 16.61 -76.42 38.64
CA SER A 718 16.16 -75.55 37.53
C SER A 718 16.79 -74.19 37.55
N GLY A 719 17.63 -73.79 38.51
CA GLY A 719 18.25 -72.48 38.65
C GLY A 719 17.35 -71.46 39.34
N ILE A 720 16.27 -71.88 40.01
CA ILE A 720 15.40 -70.97 40.73
C ILE A 720 15.91 -70.84 42.19
N PRO A 721 16.09 -69.61 42.72
CA PRO A 721 16.59 -69.35 44.04
C PRO A 721 15.76 -70.02 45.14
N THR A 722 16.42 -70.79 46.08
CA THR A 722 15.82 -71.36 47.22
C THR A 722 16.11 -70.57 48.51
N LYS A 723 17.27 -69.86 48.57
CA LYS A 723 17.64 -68.98 49.69
C LYS A 723 18.08 -67.61 49.17
N ASP A 724 17.77 -66.59 49.97
CA ASP A 724 18.23 -65.21 49.67
C ASP A 724 19.73 -65.00 50.04
N ALA A 725 20.26 -63.84 49.83
CA ALA A 725 21.65 -63.50 50.06
C ALA A 725 22.08 -63.63 51.55
N LYS A 726 21.14 -63.69 52.46
CA LYS A 726 21.37 -63.91 53.92
C LYS A 726 21.27 -65.36 54.39
N GLY A 727 20.97 -66.29 53.45
CA GLY A 727 20.81 -67.70 53.73
C GLY A 727 19.45 -68.08 54.23
N GLU A 728 18.45 -67.20 54.25
CA GLU A 728 17.09 -67.48 54.65
C GLU A 728 16.27 -68.06 53.49
N GLU A 729 15.30 -68.98 53.80
CA GLU A 729 14.45 -69.55 52.77
C GLU A 729 13.59 -68.50 52.04
N VAL A 730 13.58 -68.49 50.75
CA VAL A 730 12.75 -67.58 49.96
C VAL A 730 11.27 -67.83 50.25
N THR A 731 10.54 -66.76 50.61
CA THR A 731 9.12 -66.84 50.98
C THR A 731 8.26 -67.44 49.86
N LYS A 732 7.17 -68.13 50.22
CA LYS A 732 6.25 -68.75 49.25
C LYS A 732 5.73 -67.79 48.18
N SER A 733 5.53 -66.49 48.55
CA SER A 733 5.10 -65.43 47.60
C SER A 733 6.22 -65.08 46.61
N MET A 734 7.45 -64.96 47.09
CA MET A 734 8.62 -64.66 46.28
C MET A 734 8.95 -65.83 45.35
N LYS A 735 8.89 -67.06 45.84
CA LYS A 735 9.12 -68.27 45.03
C LYS A 735 8.11 -68.39 43.86
N LYS A 736 6.80 -68.04 44.07
CA LYS A 736 5.82 -67.98 42.98
C LYS A 736 6.16 -66.94 41.91
N LYS A 737 6.70 -65.80 42.32
CA LYS A 737 7.12 -64.74 41.40
C LYS A 737 8.33 -65.14 40.56
N LEU A 738 9.31 -65.76 41.21
CA LEU A 738 10.52 -66.23 40.53
C LEU A 738 10.19 -67.38 39.54
N VAL A 739 9.35 -68.31 39.92
CA VAL A 739 8.86 -69.38 39.00
C VAL A 739 8.13 -68.78 37.79
N LYS A 740 7.30 -67.76 37.99
CA LYS A 740 6.61 -67.07 36.89
C LYS A 740 7.59 -66.35 35.93
N GLN A 741 8.63 -65.72 36.47
CA GLN A 741 9.67 -65.08 35.69
C GLN A 741 10.52 -66.12 34.96
N TYR A 742 10.85 -67.22 35.56
CA TYR A 742 11.53 -68.36 34.93
C TYR A 742 10.73 -68.90 33.74
N GLN A 743 9.44 -69.19 33.94
CA GLN A 743 8.55 -69.70 32.87
C GLN A 743 8.39 -68.68 31.72
N GLN A 744 8.42 -67.37 32.01
CA GLN A 744 8.39 -66.33 30.96
C GLN A 744 9.70 -66.34 30.19
N GLN A 745 10.84 -66.44 30.89
CA GLN A 745 12.14 -66.48 30.19
C GLN A 745 12.32 -67.80 29.40
N GLU A 746 11.83 -68.93 29.92
CA GLU A 746 11.86 -70.21 29.23
C GLU A 746 11.10 -70.16 27.88
N LYS A 747 9.92 -69.52 27.87
CA LYS A 747 9.18 -69.30 26.63
C LYS A 747 9.95 -68.41 25.66
N LEU A 748 10.60 -67.37 26.12
CA LEU A 748 11.41 -66.47 25.28
C LEU A 748 12.64 -67.21 24.73
N TYR A 749 13.29 -68.04 25.55
CA TYR A 749 14.45 -68.84 25.14
C TYR A 749 14.10 -69.94 24.14
N GLN A 750 12.95 -70.60 24.27
CA GLN A 750 12.45 -71.53 23.30
C GLN A 750 12.16 -70.85 21.94
N GLN A 751 11.56 -69.69 21.93
CA GLN A 751 11.38 -68.88 20.72
C GLN A 751 12.71 -68.52 20.07
N TYR A 752 13.76 -68.22 20.87
CA TYR A 752 15.08 -67.96 20.35
C TYR A 752 15.70 -69.20 19.68
N LEU A 753 15.55 -70.40 20.29
CA LEU A 753 16.04 -71.65 19.73
C LEU A 753 15.30 -72.04 18.43
N GLU A 754 14.01 -71.69 18.32
CA GLU A 754 13.21 -71.87 17.09
C GLU A 754 13.69 -70.95 15.96
N LEU A 755 14.11 -69.70 16.29
CA LEU A 755 14.66 -68.75 15.32
C LEU A 755 16.06 -69.12 14.82
N GLN A 756 16.76 -70.04 15.52
CA GLN A 756 18.09 -70.56 15.09
C GLN A 756 18.03 -71.84 14.26
N LYS A 757 16.86 -72.48 14.18
CA LYS A 757 16.58 -73.62 13.24
C LYS A 757 16.13 -73.09 11.89
#